data_9a524b484aaed352a5841b338284160e
#
_entry.id   9a524b484aaed352a5841b338284160e
#
_cell.length_a   1.000
_cell.length_b   1.000
_cell.length_c   1.000
_cell.angle_alpha   90.00
_cell.angle_beta   90.00
_cell.angle_gamma   90.00
#
_symmetry.space_group_name_H-M   'P 1'
#
loop_
_entity.id
_entity.type
_entity.pdbx_description
1 polymer ?
#
loop_
_entity_poly.entity_id
_entity_poly.type
_entity_poly.pdbx_seq_one_letter_code
_entity_poly.pdbx_strand_id
1 'polypeptide(L)'
;MIFALAGNQNCGKTTLFNQLTGSNQHVGNFPGVTVDQKSGVIRGQKDCTVVDLPGIYSIRPYTPEEIVTRDFILNQKPDGIINIVDATNIERNLYLTLQLLEMRIPMVLALNMMDEVTAGGGTIDVKGMSAALGIPVIPISAVKNEGVEELVRIAAATARTRTPPAVYDFCSPGPVHRCIHAVVHQIEDHAEAAGLPVRFAASKLIEDDEDVRERLKLDQNELELIEHSVQEMETEHGMDRNAALADMRYDFIEGVCTRTVVKCQESRERRRSQAIDRVLTNQYLALPIFFGIILTIFYLTFSVVGQGLSDLLSAGIAALTAAVDSGLTAYGLNPVVHSLVIDGIFAGVGSVLSFLPIIVVLFFFLSILEDTGYMARVAFFMDQLLRKIGLSGRSVVPMLVGFGCSVPAIMSTRTLASERDRRMTILLTPFMSCSAKIPIYAVFSAAFFPRHAALVMILLYCGGILVGVAAAKVLGATAFRGNPVPFVMELPNYRFPSARSVWQLCWDKAKDFLTRAFTIIFVATIIVWFLQTFDTRLNLVSDSSHSLLAAVGAWIAPLFAPLGFGDWRVSTSLITGFIAKESVISTLGVLTGSGADVTAAALGTLFSPVTAASFLAFTLLYTPCVAAISAVKRELGSGWKAAGVALAQCVVAWAVSLLVYRAALLL
;
A
#
# COMPACT_ATOMS: atom_id res chain seq x y z
N MET A 1 -10.46 8.86 -35.35
CA MET A 1 -9.24 8.08 -35.06
C MET A 1 -8.99 8.11 -33.56
N ILE A 2 -8.65 6.95 -32.99
CA ILE A 2 -8.36 6.82 -31.55
C ILE A 2 -6.86 6.59 -31.36
N PHE A 3 -6.23 7.46 -30.58
CA PHE A 3 -4.82 7.35 -30.23
C PHE A 3 -4.68 6.86 -28.78
N ALA A 4 -3.82 5.88 -28.56
CA ALA A 4 -3.38 5.49 -27.23
C ALA A 4 -2.14 6.30 -26.84
N LEU A 5 -2.19 7.04 -25.73
CA LEU A 5 -1.03 7.70 -25.16
C LEU A 5 -0.39 6.77 -24.13
N ALA A 6 0.75 6.17 -24.49
CA ALA A 6 1.49 5.21 -23.68
C ALA A 6 2.86 5.75 -23.29
N GLY A 7 3.35 5.37 -22.12
CA GLY A 7 4.68 5.78 -21.64
C GLY A 7 4.91 5.40 -20.18
N ASN A 8 6.14 5.55 -19.74
CA ASN A 8 6.54 5.23 -18.37
C ASN A 8 5.92 6.19 -17.35
N GLN A 9 5.99 5.82 -16.08
CA GLN A 9 5.65 6.77 -15.02
C GLN A 9 6.64 7.94 -15.04
N ASN A 10 6.15 9.16 -14.78
CA ASN A 10 6.93 10.40 -14.74
C ASN A 10 7.56 10.87 -16.07
N CYS A 11 7.30 10.26 -17.23
CA CYS A 11 7.78 10.72 -18.53
C CYS A 11 7.09 12.01 -19.06
N GLY A 12 6.15 12.59 -18.30
CA GLY A 12 5.41 13.80 -18.69
C GLY A 12 4.10 13.52 -19.44
N LYS A 13 3.57 12.30 -19.38
CA LYS A 13 2.36 11.84 -20.08
C LYS A 13 1.13 12.71 -19.80
N THR A 14 0.81 12.95 -18.53
CA THR A 14 -0.33 13.80 -18.14
C THR A 14 -0.17 15.24 -18.61
N THR A 15 1.06 15.77 -18.62
CA THR A 15 1.35 17.11 -19.15
C THR A 15 1.07 17.17 -20.64
N LEU A 16 1.57 16.19 -21.41
CA LEU A 16 1.31 16.10 -22.83
C LEU A 16 -0.20 15.93 -23.14
N PHE A 17 -0.88 15.06 -22.40
CA PHE A 17 -2.33 14.86 -22.53
C PHE A 17 -3.11 16.17 -22.35
N ASN A 18 -2.76 16.96 -21.32
CA ASN A 18 -3.38 18.26 -21.08
C ASN A 18 -3.09 19.28 -22.19
N GLN A 19 -1.89 19.26 -22.79
CA GLN A 19 -1.57 20.10 -23.95
C GLN A 19 -2.38 19.69 -25.18
N LEU A 20 -2.52 18.38 -25.41
CA LEU A 20 -3.27 17.85 -26.56
C LEU A 20 -4.77 18.13 -26.47
N THR A 21 -5.39 17.99 -25.28
CA THR A 21 -6.85 18.03 -25.12
C THR A 21 -7.39 19.34 -24.54
N GLY A 22 -6.60 20.04 -23.72
CA GLY A 22 -7.04 21.25 -23.04
C GLY A 22 -8.15 20.97 -22.01
N SER A 23 -9.25 21.77 -22.10
CA SER A 23 -10.40 21.62 -21.20
C SER A 23 -11.40 20.53 -21.63
N ASN A 24 -11.24 19.92 -22.80
CA ASN A 24 -12.17 18.94 -23.37
C ASN A 24 -11.77 17.52 -22.96
N GLN A 25 -11.90 17.21 -21.69
CA GLN A 25 -11.53 15.91 -21.13
C GLN A 25 -12.75 15.19 -20.55
N HIS A 26 -12.84 13.89 -20.80
CA HIS A 26 -13.77 12.99 -20.11
C HIS A 26 -12.99 12.13 -19.13
N VAL A 27 -13.44 12.08 -17.88
CA VAL A 27 -12.86 11.26 -16.83
C VAL A 27 -13.85 10.18 -16.46
N GLY A 28 -13.44 8.93 -16.48
CA GLY A 28 -14.21 7.76 -16.10
C GLY A 28 -13.27 6.67 -15.59
N ASN A 29 -13.76 5.45 -15.43
CA ASN A 29 -12.91 4.29 -15.13
C ASN A 29 -12.83 3.37 -16.34
N PHE A 30 -11.71 2.67 -16.50
CA PHE A 30 -11.65 1.58 -17.48
C PHE A 30 -12.64 0.48 -17.10
N PRO A 31 -13.30 -0.18 -18.09
CA PRO A 31 -14.29 -1.20 -17.83
C PRO A 31 -13.75 -2.33 -16.94
N GLY A 32 -14.47 -2.63 -15.84
CA GLY A 32 -14.15 -3.75 -14.95
C GLY A 32 -13.04 -3.52 -13.91
N VAL A 33 -12.43 -2.34 -13.88
CA VAL A 33 -11.34 -2.01 -12.95
C VAL A 33 -11.50 -0.61 -12.33
N THR A 34 -10.82 -0.37 -11.23
CA THR A 34 -10.83 0.93 -10.52
C THR A 34 -9.74 1.90 -11.00
N VAL A 35 -9.30 1.74 -12.25
CA VAL A 35 -8.27 2.60 -12.86
C VAL A 35 -8.95 3.72 -13.64
N ASP A 36 -8.52 4.96 -13.40
CA ASP A 36 -9.09 6.14 -14.07
C ASP A 36 -8.76 6.12 -15.56
N GLN A 37 -9.79 6.31 -16.38
CA GLN A 37 -9.67 6.54 -17.82
C GLN A 37 -9.87 8.02 -18.11
N LYS A 38 -8.90 8.63 -18.79
CA LYS A 38 -9.01 9.97 -19.30
C LYS A 38 -8.96 9.94 -20.82
N SER A 39 -9.92 10.57 -21.46
CA SER A 39 -9.95 10.70 -22.91
C SER A 39 -10.35 12.12 -23.31
N GLY A 40 -9.91 12.55 -24.49
CA GLY A 40 -10.24 13.88 -24.98
C GLY A 40 -9.96 14.04 -26.46
N VAL A 41 -10.65 14.98 -27.09
CA VAL A 41 -10.43 15.33 -28.51
C VAL A 41 -9.17 16.17 -28.63
N ILE A 42 -8.31 15.84 -29.60
CA ILE A 42 -7.08 16.57 -29.85
C ILE A 42 -7.39 17.95 -30.43
N ARG A 43 -6.79 18.99 -29.86
CA ARG A 43 -6.94 20.37 -30.35
C ARG A 43 -6.49 20.48 -31.83
N GLY A 44 -7.28 21.13 -32.63
CA GLY A 44 -7.00 21.30 -34.08
C GLY A 44 -7.33 20.08 -34.95
N GLN A 45 -7.70 18.92 -34.34
CA GLN A 45 -8.02 17.69 -35.08
C GLN A 45 -9.31 17.08 -34.48
N LYS A 46 -10.48 17.58 -34.91
CA LYS A 46 -11.80 17.17 -34.36
C LYS A 46 -12.12 15.69 -34.49
N ASP A 47 -11.51 15.00 -35.44
CA ASP A 47 -11.71 13.57 -35.72
C ASP A 47 -10.73 12.67 -34.96
N CYS A 48 -9.86 13.24 -34.13
CA CYS A 48 -8.84 12.51 -33.37
C CYS A 48 -9.09 12.61 -31.88
N THR A 49 -9.26 11.45 -31.23
CA THR A 49 -9.40 11.33 -29.78
C THR A 49 -8.15 10.66 -29.22
N VAL A 50 -7.63 11.18 -28.12
CA VAL A 50 -6.53 10.55 -27.39
C VAL A 50 -7.05 9.99 -26.06
N VAL A 51 -6.61 8.77 -25.73
CA VAL A 51 -6.88 8.10 -24.47
C VAL A 51 -5.58 8.02 -23.68
N ASP A 52 -5.59 8.57 -22.46
CA ASP A 52 -4.45 8.51 -21.54
C ASP A 52 -4.41 7.15 -20.86
N LEU A 53 -3.44 6.32 -21.22
CA LEU A 53 -3.23 5.02 -20.60
C LEU A 53 -2.42 5.17 -19.31
N PRO A 54 -2.58 4.29 -18.32
CA PRO A 54 -1.74 4.28 -17.14
C PRO A 54 -0.25 4.23 -17.47
N GLY A 55 0.59 4.87 -16.64
CA GLY A 55 2.05 4.82 -16.80
C GLY A 55 2.58 3.45 -16.37
N ILE A 56 3.23 2.74 -17.30
CA ILE A 56 3.75 1.39 -17.09
C ILE A 56 5.21 1.29 -17.53
N TYR A 57 5.93 0.30 -17.02
CA TYR A 57 7.31 0.02 -17.42
C TYR A 57 7.42 -1.17 -18.39
N SER A 58 6.45 -2.07 -18.34
CA SER A 58 6.38 -3.21 -19.22
C SER A 58 4.92 -3.62 -19.47
N ILE A 59 4.70 -4.42 -20.54
CA ILE A 59 3.39 -4.97 -20.88
C ILE A 59 3.30 -6.39 -20.31
N ARG A 60 3.37 -6.50 -18.98
CA ARG A 60 3.18 -7.76 -18.24
C ARG A 60 1.92 -7.68 -17.40
N PRO A 61 1.16 -8.78 -17.20
CA PRO A 61 -0.10 -8.76 -16.45
C PRO A 61 0.10 -8.81 -14.93
N TYR A 62 1.03 -8.01 -14.38
CA TYR A 62 1.31 -8.01 -12.95
C TYR A 62 0.53 -6.96 -12.17
N THR A 63 0.33 -5.79 -12.76
CA THR A 63 -0.40 -4.69 -12.12
C THR A 63 -1.69 -4.39 -12.86
N PRO A 64 -2.74 -3.86 -12.17
CA PRO A 64 -3.98 -3.45 -12.84
C PRO A 64 -3.73 -2.46 -13.98
N GLU A 65 -2.76 -1.56 -13.82
CA GLU A 65 -2.36 -0.57 -14.82
C GLU A 65 -1.78 -1.22 -16.07
N GLU A 66 -0.93 -2.25 -15.89
CA GLU A 66 -0.33 -3.01 -17.01
C GLU A 66 -1.38 -3.84 -17.74
N ILE A 67 -2.29 -4.48 -17.01
CA ILE A 67 -3.42 -5.23 -17.57
C ILE A 67 -4.30 -4.31 -18.41
N VAL A 68 -4.71 -3.15 -17.85
CA VAL A 68 -5.56 -2.17 -18.54
C VAL A 68 -4.91 -1.67 -19.82
N THR A 69 -3.63 -1.31 -19.75
CA THR A 69 -2.89 -0.81 -20.92
C THR A 69 -2.79 -1.89 -22.00
N ARG A 70 -2.45 -3.13 -21.62
CA ARG A 70 -2.38 -4.27 -22.54
C ARG A 70 -3.73 -4.56 -23.19
N ASP A 71 -4.78 -4.68 -22.39
CA ASP A 71 -6.13 -4.98 -22.86
C ASP A 71 -6.68 -3.88 -23.77
N PHE A 72 -6.41 -2.62 -23.46
CA PHE A 72 -6.78 -1.52 -24.33
C PHE A 72 -6.11 -1.64 -25.71
N ILE A 73 -4.80 -1.89 -25.74
CA ILE A 73 -4.04 -1.97 -27.00
C ILE A 73 -4.46 -3.21 -27.81
N LEU A 74 -4.63 -4.39 -27.18
CA LEU A 74 -4.96 -5.64 -27.86
C LEU A 74 -6.42 -5.74 -28.29
N ASN A 75 -7.36 -5.30 -27.45
CA ASN A 75 -8.78 -5.50 -27.66
C ASN A 75 -9.46 -4.30 -28.34
N GLN A 76 -9.08 -3.08 -27.98
CA GLN A 76 -9.63 -1.85 -28.56
C GLN A 76 -8.95 -1.50 -29.91
N LYS A 77 -7.74 -2.01 -30.17
CA LYS A 77 -6.97 -1.82 -31.39
C LYS A 77 -6.97 -0.35 -31.84
N PRO A 78 -6.32 0.57 -31.11
CA PRO A 78 -6.29 2.00 -31.45
C PRO A 78 -5.72 2.20 -32.86
N ASP A 79 -6.12 3.27 -33.54
CA ASP A 79 -5.61 3.61 -34.88
C ASP A 79 -4.13 3.98 -34.85
N GLY A 80 -3.61 4.41 -33.68
CA GLY A 80 -2.20 4.71 -33.49
C GLY A 80 -1.81 4.82 -32.03
N ILE A 81 -0.51 4.69 -31.75
CA ILE A 81 0.09 4.85 -30.43
C ILE A 81 0.98 6.10 -30.46
N ILE A 82 0.79 6.99 -29.50
CA ILE A 82 1.74 8.06 -29.17
C ILE A 82 2.52 7.57 -27.95
N ASN A 83 3.74 7.09 -28.18
CA ASN A 83 4.61 6.64 -27.09
C ASN A 83 5.46 7.81 -26.60
N ILE A 84 5.29 8.22 -25.34
CA ILE A 84 6.06 9.30 -24.74
C ILE A 84 7.23 8.73 -23.92
N VAL A 85 8.43 9.24 -24.19
CA VAL A 85 9.70 8.80 -23.63
C VAL A 85 10.40 10.00 -22.99
N ASP A 86 10.90 9.82 -21.78
CA ASP A 86 11.76 10.78 -21.11
C ASP A 86 13.19 10.72 -21.71
N ALA A 87 13.58 11.76 -22.39
CA ALA A 87 14.88 11.90 -23.06
C ALA A 87 16.06 11.94 -22.06
N THR A 88 15.82 12.32 -20.81
CA THR A 88 16.85 12.34 -19.75
C THR A 88 17.16 10.94 -19.21
N ASN A 89 16.22 9.98 -19.41
CA ASN A 89 16.29 8.60 -18.94
C ASN A 89 15.94 7.62 -20.07
N ILE A 90 16.48 7.86 -21.25
CA ILE A 90 16.04 7.27 -22.50
C ILE A 90 16.17 5.74 -22.53
N GLU A 91 17.30 5.19 -22.07
CA GLU A 91 17.60 3.75 -22.10
C GLU A 91 16.48 2.94 -21.43
N ARG A 92 16.04 3.38 -20.26
CA ARG A 92 15.00 2.71 -19.51
C ARG A 92 13.61 2.85 -20.15
N ASN A 93 13.32 4.03 -20.69
CA ASN A 93 12.04 4.31 -21.32
C ASN A 93 11.85 3.53 -22.62
N LEU A 94 12.91 3.31 -23.38
CA LEU A 94 12.88 2.53 -24.62
C LEU A 94 12.53 1.06 -24.41
N TYR A 95 12.65 0.52 -23.19
CA TYR A 95 12.26 -0.86 -22.90
C TYR A 95 10.76 -1.12 -23.18
N LEU A 96 9.88 -0.20 -22.74
CA LEU A 96 8.46 -0.23 -23.09
C LEU A 96 8.24 -0.01 -24.59
N THR A 97 9.00 0.90 -25.18
CA THR A 97 8.91 1.18 -26.62
C THR A 97 9.11 -0.08 -27.45
N LEU A 98 10.14 -0.89 -27.14
CA LEU A 98 10.39 -2.14 -27.86
C LEU A 98 9.21 -3.13 -27.75
N GLN A 99 8.59 -3.24 -26.60
CA GLN A 99 7.41 -4.10 -26.42
C GLN A 99 6.19 -3.58 -27.21
N LEU A 100 6.04 -2.25 -27.33
CA LEU A 100 5.00 -1.65 -28.17
C LEU A 100 5.27 -1.87 -29.67
N LEU A 101 6.54 -1.88 -30.11
CA LEU A 101 6.92 -2.19 -31.48
C LEU A 101 6.51 -3.62 -31.90
N GLU A 102 6.64 -4.59 -30.99
CA GLU A 102 6.22 -5.98 -31.22
C GLU A 102 4.71 -6.09 -31.52
N MET A 103 3.89 -5.12 -31.07
CA MET A 103 2.43 -5.11 -31.31
C MET A 103 2.05 -4.66 -32.73
N ARG A 104 2.98 -4.11 -33.51
CA ARG A 104 2.81 -3.71 -34.92
C ARG A 104 1.66 -2.73 -35.19
N ILE A 105 1.27 -1.93 -34.20
CA ILE A 105 0.31 -0.83 -34.35
C ILE A 105 1.06 0.41 -34.83
N PRO A 106 0.50 1.23 -35.75
CA PRO A 106 1.09 2.51 -36.15
C PRO A 106 1.50 3.33 -34.94
N MET A 107 2.76 3.73 -34.84
CA MET A 107 3.30 4.37 -33.65
C MET A 107 4.21 5.54 -33.99
N VAL A 108 4.17 6.57 -33.15
CA VAL A 108 5.14 7.68 -33.12
C VAL A 108 5.75 7.77 -31.73
N LEU A 109 7.03 8.12 -31.65
CA LEU A 109 7.73 8.33 -30.40
C LEU A 109 7.86 9.83 -30.13
N ALA A 110 7.27 10.28 -29.03
CA ALA A 110 7.40 11.64 -28.51
C ALA A 110 8.56 11.68 -27.51
N LEU A 111 9.69 12.24 -27.93
CA LEU A 111 10.88 12.35 -27.10
C LEU A 111 10.78 13.61 -26.26
N ASN A 112 10.32 13.49 -25.03
CA ASN A 112 10.00 14.59 -24.12
C ASN A 112 11.19 15.02 -23.26
N MET A 113 11.09 16.21 -22.65
CA MET A 113 12.15 16.83 -21.82
C MET A 113 13.42 17.19 -22.61
N MET A 114 13.29 17.45 -23.91
CA MET A 114 14.42 17.85 -24.75
C MET A 114 15.06 19.16 -24.31
N ASP A 115 14.30 20.04 -23.69
CA ASP A 115 14.80 21.26 -23.07
C ASP A 115 15.76 20.96 -21.89
N GLU A 116 15.50 19.95 -21.11
CA GLU A 116 16.40 19.51 -20.02
C GLU A 116 17.69 18.88 -20.57
N VAL A 117 17.57 18.04 -21.62
CA VAL A 117 18.74 17.43 -22.29
C VAL A 117 19.65 18.52 -22.87
N THR A 118 19.08 19.50 -23.58
CA THR A 118 19.85 20.61 -24.18
C THR A 118 20.47 21.49 -23.10
N ALA A 119 19.72 21.83 -22.05
CA ALA A 119 20.23 22.61 -20.92
C ALA A 119 21.37 21.87 -20.17
N GLY A 120 21.35 20.54 -20.14
CA GLY A 120 22.42 19.69 -19.59
C GLY A 120 23.61 19.47 -20.52
N GLY A 121 23.63 20.08 -21.71
CA GLY A 121 24.71 19.91 -22.70
C GLY A 121 24.70 18.57 -23.44
N GLY A 122 23.61 17.80 -23.32
CA GLY A 122 23.39 16.58 -24.09
C GLY A 122 22.82 16.86 -25.48
N THR A 123 22.98 15.92 -26.42
CA THR A 123 22.38 15.96 -27.74
C THR A 123 21.87 14.57 -28.13
N ILE A 124 20.78 14.52 -28.88
CA ILE A 124 20.21 13.28 -29.42
C ILE A 124 20.07 13.42 -30.93
N ASP A 125 20.63 12.46 -31.65
CA ASP A 125 20.40 12.34 -33.09
C ASP A 125 19.02 11.71 -33.34
N VAL A 126 18.02 12.59 -33.48
CA VAL A 126 16.62 12.20 -33.69
C VAL A 126 16.43 11.41 -34.98
N LYS A 127 17.18 11.74 -36.04
CA LYS A 127 17.09 11.06 -37.34
C LYS A 127 17.69 9.67 -37.27
N GLY A 128 18.88 9.55 -36.68
CA GLY A 128 19.52 8.25 -36.45
C GLY A 128 18.66 7.35 -35.55
N MET A 129 18.06 7.90 -34.52
CA MET A 129 17.14 7.14 -33.63
C MET A 129 15.87 6.71 -34.37
N SER A 130 15.26 7.57 -35.17
CA SER A 130 14.10 7.22 -35.99
C SER A 130 14.41 6.09 -36.97
N ALA A 131 15.58 6.13 -37.60
CA ALA A 131 16.04 5.07 -38.50
C ALA A 131 16.30 3.74 -37.75
N ALA A 132 16.89 3.81 -36.55
CA ALA A 132 17.19 2.63 -35.73
C ALA A 132 15.94 1.94 -35.16
N LEU A 133 14.93 2.72 -34.75
CA LEU A 133 13.66 2.21 -34.21
C LEU A 133 12.61 1.92 -35.30
N GLY A 134 12.81 2.39 -36.54
CA GLY A 134 11.87 2.18 -37.63
C GLY A 134 10.51 2.89 -37.47
N ILE A 135 10.47 3.95 -36.65
CA ILE A 135 9.28 4.78 -36.38
C ILE A 135 9.67 6.28 -36.38
N PRO A 136 8.71 7.18 -36.64
CA PRO A 136 8.95 8.61 -36.50
C PRO A 136 9.26 8.96 -35.04
N VAL A 137 10.34 9.71 -34.80
CA VAL A 137 10.74 10.25 -33.49
C VAL A 137 10.63 11.77 -33.55
N ILE A 138 9.87 12.35 -32.62
CA ILE A 138 9.60 13.78 -32.58
C ILE A 138 10.10 14.35 -31.25
N PRO A 139 11.07 15.28 -31.26
CA PRO A 139 11.53 15.92 -30.03
C PRO A 139 10.48 16.93 -29.56
N ILE A 140 10.12 16.86 -28.26
CA ILE A 140 9.14 17.75 -27.65
C ILE A 140 9.59 18.26 -26.28
N SER A 141 9.00 19.38 -25.86
CA SER A 141 8.91 19.77 -24.45
C SER A 141 7.44 20.00 -24.11
N ALA A 142 6.82 19.01 -23.43
CA ALA A 142 5.41 19.08 -23.06
C ALA A 142 5.12 20.26 -22.11
N VAL A 143 6.07 20.63 -21.24
CA VAL A 143 5.94 21.76 -20.31
C VAL A 143 5.93 23.09 -21.05
N LYS A 144 6.79 23.25 -22.07
CA LYS A 144 6.88 24.47 -22.88
C LYS A 144 5.95 24.47 -24.10
N ASN A 145 5.26 23.37 -24.35
CA ASN A 145 4.40 23.16 -25.52
C ASN A 145 5.18 23.27 -26.87
N GLU A 146 6.46 22.88 -26.87
CA GLU A 146 7.31 22.88 -28.06
C GLU A 146 7.23 21.51 -28.75
N GLY A 147 7.13 21.47 -30.10
CA GLY A 147 7.09 20.26 -30.93
C GLY A 147 5.75 19.48 -30.88
N VAL A 148 4.78 19.91 -30.09
CA VAL A 148 3.50 19.17 -29.88
C VAL A 148 2.63 19.20 -31.14
N GLU A 149 2.57 20.33 -31.88
CA GLU A 149 1.81 20.42 -33.14
C GLU A 149 2.38 19.49 -34.22
N GLU A 150 3.70 19.43 -34.32
CA GLU A 150 4.38 18.51 -35.24
C GLU A 150 4.13 17.05 -34.88
N LEU A 151 4.17 16.71 -33.59
CA LEU A 151 3.83 15.39 -33.09
C LEU A 151 2.42 14.98 -33.56
N VAL A 152 1.42 15.84 -33.36
CA VAL A 152 0.02 15.58 -33.76
C VAL A 152 -0.09 15.37 -35.26
N ARG A 153 0.58 16.22 -36.06
CA ARG A 153 0.57 16.13 -37.52
C ARG A 153 1.14 14.80 -38.03
N ILE A 154 2.29 14.38 -37.48
CA ILE A 154 2.95 13.14 -37.85
C ILE A 154 2.18 11.94 -37.36
N ALA A 155 1.66 11.96 -36.12
CA ALA A 155 0.84 10.89 -35.58
C ALA A 155 -0.43 10.65 -36.43
N ALA A 156 -1.12 11.72 -36.81
CA ALA A 156 -2.30 11.61 -37.67
C ALA A 156 -1.95 11.09 -39.09
N ALA A 157 -0.81 11.46 -39.64
CA ALA A 157 -0.35 10.96 -40.94
C ALA A 157 -0.02 9.46 -40.85
N THR A 158 0.73 9.01 -39.82
CA THR A 158 1.12 7.63 -39.61
C THR A 158 -0.10 6.72 -39.39
N ALA A 159 -1.09 7.20 -38.64
CA ALA A 159 -2.33 6.45 -38.39
C ALA A 159 -3.20 6.32 -39.66
N ARG A 160 -3.27 7.40 -40.48
CA ARG A 160 -4.01 7.38 -41.77
C ARG A 160 -3.42 6.40 -42.76
N THR A 161 -2.09 6.33 -42.86
CA THR A 161 -1.38 5.41 -43.75
C THR A 161 -1.36 3.99 -43.21
N ARG A 162 -1.78 3.76 -41.94
CA ARG A 162 -1.70 2.48 -41.22
C ARG A 162 -0.32 1.82 -41.33
N THR A 163 0.74 2.64 -41.31
CA THR A 163 2.11 2.16 -41.46
C THR A 163 2.57 1.53 -40.14
N PRO A 164 2.77 0.20 -40.09
CA PRO A 164 3.28 -0.45 -38.90
C PRO A 164 4.76 -0.11 -38.71
N PRO A 165 5.31 -0.29 -37.49
CA PRO A 165 6.74 -0.15 -37.23
C PRO A 165 7.56 -1.02 -38.18
N ALA A 166 8.61 -0.46 -38.77
CA ALA A 166 9.49 -1.16 -39.70
C ALA A 166 10.43 -2.13 -38.96
N VAL A 167 10.85 -1.77 -37.77
CA VAL A 167 11.68 -2.60 -36.89
C VAL A 167 10.81 -3.17 -35.78
N TYR A 168 10.72 -4.48 -35.71
CA TYR A 168 10.02 -5.25 -34.68
C TYR A 168 10.78 -6.49 -34.24
N ASP A 169 11.85 -6.84 -34.97
CA ASP A 169 12.83 -7.86 -34.60
C ASP A 169 14.16 -7.16 -34.27
N PHE A 170 14.53 -7.21 -33.02
CA PHE A 170 15.74 -6.57 -32.49
C PHE A 170 16.70 -7.59 -31.86
N CYS A 171 16.53 -8.89 -32.18
CA CYS A 171 17.45 -9.91 -31.72
C CYS A 171 18.76 -9.92 -32.51
N SER A 172 19.86 -9.92 -31.82
CA SER A 172 21.14 -10.32 -32.37
C SER A 172 21.17 -11.85 -32.56
N PRO A 173 21.86 -12.36 -33.61
CA PRO A 173 22.02 -13.81 -33.79
C PRO A 173 22.59 -14.49 -32.54
N GLY A 174 21.87 -15.48 -31.98
CA GLY A 174 22.26 -16.15 -30.74
C GLY A 174 21.18 -17.11 -30.22
N PRO A 175 21.32 -17.68 -29.01
CA PRO A 175 20.35 -18.62 -28.45
C PRO A 175 18.93 -18.04 -28.34
N VAL A 176 18.81 -16.80 -27.86
CA VAL A 176 17.51 -16.09 -27.73
C VAL A 176 16.84 -15.92 -29.11
N HIS A 177 17.60 -15.52 -30.12
CA HIS A 177 17.09 -15.37 -31.49
C HIS A 177 16.54 -16.70 -32.04
N ARG A 178 17.31 -17.80 -31.90
CA ARG A 178 16.85 -19.12 -32.33
C ARG A 178 15.57 -19.56 -31.62
N CYS A 179 15.51 -19.39 -30.31
CA CYS A 179 14.34 -19.72 -29.52
C CYS A 179 13.10 -18.95 -29.98
N ILE A 180 13.20 -17.61 -30.10
CA ILE A 180 12.05 -16.79 -30.52
C ILE A 180 11.60 -17.19 -31.91
N HIS A 181 12.51 -17.40 -32.87
CA HIS A 181 12.15 -17.82 -34.24
C HIS A 181 11.53 -19.21 -34.27
N ALA A 182 12.03 -20.16 -33.49
CA ALA A 182 11.43 -21.50 -33.39
C ALA A 182 9.97 -21.40 -32.86
N VAL A 183 9.76 -20.62 -31.78
CA VAL A 183 8.41 -20.41 -31.23
C VAL A 183 7.50 -19.68 -32.21
N VAL A 184 7.99 -18.64 -32.93
CA VAL A 184 7.23 -17.92 -33.97
C VAL A 184 6.68 -18.89 -35.01
N HIS A 185 7.52 -19.77 -35.55
CA HIS A 185 7.08 -20.76 -36.57
C HIS A 185 6.06 -21.75 -36.04
N GLN A 186 6.14 -22.13 -34.76
CA GLN A 186 5.19 -23.09 -34.16
C GLN A 186 3.81 -22.47 -33.91
N ILE A 187 3.73 -21.15 -33.63
CA ILE A 187 2.48 -20.52 -33.20
C ILE A 187 1.84 -19.63 -34.27
N GLU A 188 2.41 -19.53 -35.49
CA GLU A 188 1.97 -18.58 -36.50
C GLU A 188 0.47 -18.69 -36.80
N ASP A 189 -0.02 -19.89 -37.08
CA ASP A 189 -1.45 -20.15 -37.38
C ASP A 189 -2.34 -19.82 -36.15
N HIS A 190 -1.91 -20.20 -34.97
CA HIS A 190 -2.63 -19.95 -33.71
C HIS A 190 -2.70 -18.46 -33.36
N ALA A 191 -1.61 -17.73 -33.58
CA ALA A 191 -1.54 -16.30 -33.35
C ALA A 191 -2.41 -15.51 -34.33
N GLU A 192 -2.44 -15.91 -35.62
CA GLU A 192 -3.34 -15.33 -36.62
C GLU A 192 -4.81 -15.58 -36.26
N ALA A 193 -5.16 -16.81 -35.87
CA ALA A 193 -6.51 -17.16 -35.45
C ALA A 193 -6.95 -16.39 -34.20
N ALA A 194 -6.03 -16.15 -33.25
CA ALA A 194 -6.27 -15.33 -32.05
C ALA A 194 -6.24 -13.81 -32.31
N GLY A 195 -5.82 -13.38 -33.52
CA GLY A 195 -5.66 -11.97 -33.89
C GLY A 195 -4.56 -11.25 -33.12
N LEU A 196 -3.52 -12.00 -32.67
CA LEU A 196 -2.36 -11.50 -31.97
C LEU A 196 -1.17 -11.35 -32.92
N PRO A 197 -0.32 -10.31 -32.78
CA PRO A 197 0.95 -10.22 -33.50
C PRO A 197 1.86 -11.40 -33.10
N VAL A 198 2.31 -12.19 -34.07
CA VAL A 198 3.02 -13.46 -33.85
C VAL A 198 4.26 -13.28 -32.97
N ARG A 199 5.05 -12.23 -33.25
CA ARG A 199 6.27 -11.94 -32.48
C ARG A 199 5.97 -11.60 -31.03
N PHE A 200 4.94 -10.78 -30.78
CA PHE A 200 4.48 -10.48 -29.44
C PHE A 200 4.02 -11.73 -28.70
N ALA A 201 3.21 -12.57 -29.37
CA ALA A 201 2.73 -13.83 -28.81
C ALA A 201 3.89 -14.78 -28.45
N ALA A 202 4.90 -14.91 -29.31
CA ALA A 202 6.09 -15.73 -29.06
C ALA A 202 6.89 -15.22 -27.86
N SER A 203 7.19 -13.92 -27.80
CA SER A 203 7.89 -13.32 -26.67
C SER A 203 7.13 -13.55 -25.34
N LYS A 204 5.79 -13.44 -25.36
CA LYS A 204 4.95 -13.65 -24.17
C LYS A 204 4.85 -15.11 -23.75
N LEU A 205 4.80 -16.06 -24.69
CA LEU A 205 4.86 -17.49 -24.39
C LEU A 205 6.19 -17.88 -23.73
N ILE A 206 7.31 -17.36 -24.23
CA ILE A 206 8.62 -17.58 -23.62
C ILE A 206 8.66 -16.98 -22.20
N GLU A 207 8.01 -15.82 -21.95
CA GLU A 207 7.84 -15.20 -20.63
C GLU A 207 6.86 -15.95 -19.71
N ASP A 208 6.22 -17.06 -20.16
CA ASP A 208 5.20 -17.85 -19.45
C ASP A 208 3.93 -17.04 -19.11
N ASP A 209 3.45 -16.26 -20.08
CA ASP A 209 2.23 -15.45 -19.95
C ASP A 209 0.99 -16.33 -20.12
N GLU A 210 0.24 -16.55 -19.04
CA GLU A 210 -0.91 -17.45 -18.97
C GLU A 210 -2.07 -16.99 -19.87
N ASP A 211 -2.34 -15.68 -19.97
CA ASP A 211 -3.41 -15.14 -20.80
C ASP A 211 -3.14 -15.35 -22.29
N VAL A 212 -1.89 -15.15 -22.72
CA VAL A 212 -1.50 -15.40 -24.13
C VAL A 212 -1.56 -16.89 -24.42
N ARG A 213 -1.12 -17.76 -23.51
CA ARG A 213 -1.21 -19.22 -23.64
C ARG A 213 -2.66 -19.69 -23.78
N GLU A 214 -3.59 -19.17 -22.98
CA GLU A 214 -5.02 -19.50 -23.09
C GLU A 214 -5.64 -19.02 -24.40
N ARG A 215 -5.27 -17.83 -24.88
CA ARG A 215 -5.78 -17.28 -26.16
C ARG A 215 -5.32 -18.08 -27.38
N LEU A 216 -4.10 -18.57 -27.36
CA LEU A 216 -3.52 -19.34 -28.47
C LEU A 216 -4.08 -20.76 -28.57
N LYS A 217 -4.63 -21.34 -27.50
CA LYS A 217 -5.23 -22.69 -27.47
C LYS A 217 -4.32 -23.77 -28.03
N LEU A 218 -3.04 -23.72 -27.65
CA LEU A 218 -2.03 -24.70 -28.07
C LEU A 218 -2.31 -26.08 -27.47
N ASP A 219 -1.94 -27.12 -28.18
CA ASP A 219 -2.02 -28.48 -27.67
C ASP A 219 -0.85 -28.80 -26.71
N GLN A 220 -0.92 -29.97 -26.05
CA GLN A 220 0.09 -30.37 -25.08
C GLN A 220 1.47 -30.60 -25.72
N ASN A 221 1.49 -31.12 -26.95
CA ASN A 221 2.75 -31.40 -27.65
C ASN A 221 3.44 -30.11 -28.09
N GLU A 222 2.65 -29.14 -28.59
CA GLU A 222 3.16 -27.81 -28.94
C GLU A 222 3.76 -27.10 -27.76
N LEU A 223 3.09 -27.16 -26.59
CA LEU A 223 3.61 -26.58 -25.35
C LEU A 223 4.91 -27.25 -24.89
N GLU A 224 5.04 -28.58 -25.03
CA GLU A 224 6.25 -29.31 -24.70
C GLU A 224 7.42 -28.94 -25.64
N LEU A 225 7.16 -28.76 -26.93
CA LEU A 225 8.17 -28.32 -27.91
C LEU A 225 8.66 -26.89 -27.63
N ILE A 226 7.73 -26.00 -27.29
CA ILE A 226 8.06 -24.63 -26.89
C ILE A 226 8.93 -24.64 -25.63
N GLU A 227 8.51 -25.38 -24.60
CA GLU A 227 9.28 -25.48 -23.35
C GLU A 227 10.66 -26.09 -23.56
N HIS A 228 10.81 -27.08 -24.45
CA HIS A 228 12.10 -27.63 -24.84
C HIS A 228 13.02 -26.56 -25.46
N SER A 229 12.49 -25.77 -26.40
CA SER A 229 13.24 -24.68 -27.04
C SER A 229 13.66 -23.60 -26.03
N VAL A 230 12.81 -23.32 -25.03
CA VAL A 230 13.10 -22.37 -23.95
C VAL A 230 14.19 -22.93 -23.03
N GLN A 231 14.12 -24.21 -22.63
CA GLN A 231 15.15 -24.83 -21.78
C GLN A 231 16.51 -24.91 -22.47
N GLU A 232 16.55 -25.16 -23.77
CA GLU A 232 17.78 -25.11 -24.58
C GLU A 232 18.39 -23.70 -24.54
N MET A 233 17.57 -22.66 -24.75
CA MET A 233 17.98 -21.26 -24.66
C MET A 233 18.52 -20.93 -23.26
N GLU A 234 17.82 -21.29 -22.18
CA GLU A 234 18.26 -21.04 -20.79
C GLU A 234 19.59 -21.72 -20.50
N THR A 235 19.78 -22.94 -21.01
CA THR A 235 21.03 -23.70 -20.81
C THR A 235 22.19 -23.07 -21.57
N GLU A 236 22.01 -22.67 -22.83
CA GLU A 236 23.05 -22.07 -23.64
C GLU A 236 23.37 -20.63 -23.23
N HIS A 237 22.36 -19.84 -22.85
CA HIS A 237 22.55 -18.43 -22.44
C HIS A 237 23.05 -18.32 -20.99
N GLY A 238 22.76 -19.32 -20.14
CA GLY A 238 23.13 -19.32 -18.73
C GLY A 238 22.27 -18.40 -17.85
N MET A 239 21.13 -17.93 -18.35
CA MET A 239 20.17 -17.07 -17.66
C MET A 239 18.76 -17.66 -17.77
N ASP A 240 17.88 -17.32 -16.81
CA ASP A 240 16.46 -17.66 -16.94
C ASP A 240 15.82 -16.90 -18.11
N ARG A 241 14.71 -17.45 -18.64
CA ARG A 241 13.99 -16.94 -19.82
C ARG A 241 13.65 -15.46 -19.77
N ASN A 242 13.27 -14.97 -18.59
CA ASN A 242 12.91 -13.56 -18.40
C ASN A 242 14.15 -12.65 -18.43
N ALA A 243 15.23 -13.09 -17.82
CA ALA A 243 16.50 -12.36 -17.82
C ALA A 243 17.10 -12.36 -19.24
N ALA A 244 17.08 -13.47 -19.97
CA ALA A 244 17.59 -13.58 -21.34
C ALA A 244 16.85 -12.65 -22.33
N LEU A 245 15.49 -12.59 -22.25
CA LEU A 245 14.72 -11.65 -23.06
C LEU A 245 14.93 -10.19 -22.68
N ALA A 246 15.12 -9.91 -21.39
CA ALA A 246 15.42 -8.56 -20.94
C ALA A 246 16.83 -8.11 -21.40
N ASP A 247 17.81 -8.98 -21.31
CA ASP A 247 19.19 -8.75 -21.75
C ASP A 247 19.22 -8.42 -23.25
N MET A 248 18.59 -9.25 -24.08
CA MET A 248 18.44 -9.01 -25.52
C MET A 248 17.86 -7.63 -25.85
N ARG A 249 16.79 -7.20 -25.10
CA ARG A 249 16.20 -5.88 -25.30
C ARG A 249 17.15 -4.75 -24.88
N TYR A 250 17.86 -4.92 -23.77
CA TYR A 250 18.82 -3.92 -23.30
C TYR A 250 20.03 -3.80 -24.22
N ASP A 251 20.54 -4.90 -24.78
CA ASP A 251 21.62 -4.89 -25.76
C ASP A 251 21.25 -4.05 -27.01
N PHE A 252 20.03 -4.24 -27.51
CA PHE A 252 19.52 -3.43 -28.62
C PHE A 252 19.43 -1.95 -28.25
N ILE A 253 18.84 -1.64 -27.06
CA ILE A 253 18.71 -0.26 -26.55
C ILE A 253 20.07 0.40 -26.40
N GLU A 254 21.05 -0.30 -25.82
CA GLU A 254 22.42 0.18 -25.65
C GLU A 254 23.06 0.48 -27.00
N GLY A 255 22.87 -0.41 -27.98
CA GLY A 255 23.34 -0.20 -29.34
C GLY A 255 22.73 1.01 -30.04
N VAL A 256 21.43 1.30 -29.80
CA VAL A 256 20.77 2.51 -30.30
C VAL A 256 21.30 3.74 -29.57
N CYS A 257 21.31 3.73 -28.25
CA CYS A 257 21.71 4.88 -27.44
C CYS A 257 23.19 5.26 -27.63
N THR A 258 24.08 4.30 -27.72
CA THR A 258 25.52 4.55 -27.97
C THR A 258 25.75 5.29 -29.29
N ARG A 259 24.94 5.03 -30.33
CA ARG A 259 25.08 5.66 -31.63
C ARG A 259 24.36 7.01 -31.77
N THR A 260 23.29 7.22 -30.98
CA THR A 260 22.38 8.36 -31.19
C THR A 260 22.30 9.34 -30.02
N VAL A 261 22.81 8.99 -28.84
CA VAL A 261 22.68 9.81 -27.63
C VAL A 261 24.04 10.22 -27.10
N VAL A 262 24.27 11.54 -27.07
CA VAL A 262 25.37 12.13 -26.28
C VAL A 262 24.79 12.45 -24.89
N LYS A 263 25.16 11.69 -23.88
CA LYS A 263 24.63 11.83 -22.52
C LYS A 263 24.88 13.24 -21.98
N CYS A 264 23.85 13.87 -21.45
CA CYS A 264 23.96 15.11 -20.72
C CYS A 264 24.78 14.92 -19.44
N GLN A 265 25.44 15.97 -18.97
CA GLN A 265 26.04 15.96 -17.64
C GLN A 265 24.91 15.79 -16.61
N GLU A 266 25.10 14.85 -15.69
CA GLU A 266 24.11 14.62 -14.63
C GLU A 266 23.77 15.92 -13.90
N SER A 267 22.45 16.18 -13.73
CA SER A 267 21.98 17.36 -13.04
C SER A 267 22.56 17.42 -11.61
N ARG A 268 22.78 18.63 -11.09
CA ARG A 268 23.25 18.81 -9.70
C ARG A 268 22.33 18.12 -8.69
N GLU A 269 21.04 18.10 -8.96
CA GLU A 269 20.04 17.44 -8.13
C GLU A 269 20.21 15.91 -8.12
N ARG A 270 20.47 15.30 -9.29
CA ARG A 270 20.70 13.86 -9.41
C ARG A 270 22.00 13.45 -8.69
N ARG A 271 23.10 14.19 -8.87
CA ARG A 271 24.35 13.94 -8.13
C ARG A 271 24.17 14.08 -6.63
N ARG A 272 23.39 15.09 -6.17
CA ARG A 272 23.07 15.26 -4.76
C ARG A 272 22.23 14.09 -4.22
N SER A 273 21.22 13.65 -4.98
CA SER A 273 20.38 12.50 -4.62
C SER A 273 21.21 11.22 -4.54
N GLN A 274 22.09 10.96 -5.49
CA GLN A 274 23.00 9.81 -5.47
C GLN A 274 23.98 9.85 -4.26
N ALA A 275 24.50 11.04 -3.92
CA ALA A 275 25.37 11.20 -2.75
C ALA A 275 24.64 10.89 -1.44
N ILE A 276 23.37 11.31 -1.32
CA ILE A 276 22.50 10.99 -0.17
C ILE A 276 22.17 9.49 -0.16
N ASP A 277 21.82 8.92 -1.32
CA ASP A 277 21.49 7.50 -1.45
C ASP A 277 22.66 6.60 -1.08
N ARG A 278 23.90 6.99 -1.39
CA ARG A 278 25.11 6.23 -0.96
C ARG A 278 25.16 5.98 0.55
N VAL A 279 24.58 6.88 1.34
CA VAL A 279 24.50 6.74 2.80
C VAL A 279 23.21 6.05 3.22
N LEU A 280 22.05 6.52 2.71
CA LEU A 280 20.73 6.07 3.15
C LEU A 280 20.34 4.67 2.62
N THR A 281 20.94 4.21 1.52
CA THR A 281 20.70 2.86 0.98
C THR A 281 21.90 1.92 1.19
N ASN A 282 22.89 2.33 1.99
CA ASN A 282 24.02 1.51 2.33
C ASN A 282 23.59 0.23 3.07
N GLN A 283 24.14 -0.92 2.70
CA GLN A 283 23.79 -2.23 3.24
C GLN A 283 23.82 -2.31 4.79
N TYR A 284 24.72 -1.57 5.43
CA TYR A 284 24.89 -1.58 6.89
C TYR A 284 24.22 -0.40 7.59
N LEU A 285 24.15 0.77 6.93
CA LEU A 285 23.67 2.01 7.54
C LEU A 285 22.16 2.23 7.33
N ALA A 286 21.57 1.65 6.28
CA ALA A 286 20.16 1.88 5.92
C ALA A 286 19.19 1.54 7.07
N LEU A 287 19.35 0.36 7.69
CA LEU A 287 18.50 -0.06 8.80
C LEU A 287 18.68 0.78 10.08
N PRO A 288 19.90 1.04 10.59
CA PRO A 288 20.09 1.91 11.74
C PRO A 288 19.56 3.33 11.55
N ILE A 289 19.82 3.94 10.38
CA ILE A 289 19.32 5.29 10.06
C ILE A 289 17.79 5.29 10.01
N PHE A 290 17.20 4.30 9.36
CA PHE A 290 15.77 4.13 9.27
C PHE A 290 15.13 4.02 10.66
N PHE A 291 15.64 3.14 11.53
CA PHE A 291 15.16 3.03 12.90
C PHE A 291 15.33 4.34 13.69
N GLY A 292 16.44 5.05 13.50
CA GLY A 292 16.68 6.36 14.11
C GLY A 292 15.63 7.40 13.70
N ILE A 293 15.31 7.47 12.42
CA ILE A 293 14.28 8.39 11.90
C ILE A 293 12.89 8.02 12.45
N ILE A 294 12.50 6.75 12.39
CA ILE A 294 11.19 6.30 12.89
C ILE A 294 11.06 6.49 14.40
N LEU A 295 12.10 6.19 15.19
CA LEU A 295 12.09 6.43 16.64
C LEU A 295 11.97 7.94 16.95
N THR A 296 12.66 8.80 16.20
CA THR A 296 12.54 10.25 16.35
C THR A 296 11.12 10.73 16.06
N ILE A 297 10.52 10.27 14.97
CA ILE A 297 9.13 10.60 14.61
C ILE A 297 8.16 10.12 15.69
N PHE A 298 8.31 8.90 16.18
CA PHE A 298 7.45 8.36 17.24
C PHE A 298 7.63 9.13 18.56
N TYR A 299 8.86 9.45 18.93
CA TYR A 299 9.13 10.25 20.12
C TYR A 299 8.48 11.63 20.04
N LEU A 300 8.64 12.34 18.91
CA LEU A 300 8.01 13.64 18.69
C LEU A 300 6.47 13.55 18.67
N THR A 301 5.93 12.50 18.07
CA THR A 301 4.48 12.31 17.96
C THR A 301 3.84 11.93 19.29
N PHE A 302 4.39 10.93 20.00
CA PHE A 302 3.75 10.35 21.18
C PHE A 302 4.23 10.92 22.52
N SER A 303 5.36 11.64 22.58
CA SER A 303 5.90 12.15 23.83
C SER A 303 6.00 13.67 23.91
N VAL A 304 6.12 14.35 22.78
CA VAL A 304 6.37 15.80 22.78
C VAL A 304 5.21 16.57 22.16
N VAL A 305 5.14 16.60 20.82
CA VAL A 305 4.21 17.48 20.09
C VAL A 305 2.79 16.92 20.13
N GLY A 306 2.61 15.67 19.76
CA GLY A 306 1.29 15.07 19.69
C GLY A 306 0.66 14.92 21.07
N GLN A 307 1.42 14.48 22.08
CA GLN A 307 0.93 14.36 23.44
C GLN A 307 0.57 15.74 24.03
N GLY A 308 1.44 16.75 23.90
CA GLY A 308 1.14 18.08 24.42
C GLY A 308 -0.12 18.72 23.81
N LEU A 309 -0.32 18.55 22.50
CA LEU A 309 -1.56 18.99 21.83
C LEU A 309 -2.79 18.17 22.27
N SER A 310 -2.62 16.86 22.49
CA SER A 310 -3.66 15.97 22.99
C SER A 310 -4.10 16.36 24.40
N ASP A 311 -3.16 16.65 25.30
CA ASP A 311 -3.44 17.08 26.67
C ASP A 311 -4.18 18.42 26.70
N LEU A 312 -3.77 19.37 25.85
CA LEU A 312 -4.45 20.65 25.70
C LEU A 312 -5.91 20.47 25.21
N LEU A 313 -6.11 19.63 24.21
CA LEU A 313 -7.47 19.35 23.68
C LEU A 313 -8.31 18.61 24.72
N SER A 314 -7.74 17.65 25.45
CA SER A 314 -8.41 16.91 26.52
C SER A 314 -8.83 17.84 27.65
N ALA A 315 -7.99 18.80 28.06
CA ALA A 315 -8.33 19.82 29.05
C ALA A 315 -9.50 20.70 28.57
N GLY A 316 -9.49 21.08 27.29
CA GLY A 316 -10.62 21.83 26.68
C GLY A 316 -11.93 21.04 26.67
N ILE A 317 -11.88 19.76 26.30
CA ILE A 317 -13.04 18.86 26.32
C ILE A 317 -13.55 18.66 27.75
N ALA A 318 -12.66 18.46 28.73
CA ALA A 318 -13.03 18.32 30.13
C ALA A 318 -13.71 19.58 30.67
N ALA A 319 -13.20 20.77 30.36
CA ALA A 319 -13.82 22.03 30.73
C ALA A 319 -15.21 22.21 30.11
N LEU A 320 -15.37 21.83 28.83
CA LEU A 320 -16.67 21.86 28.16
C LEU A 320 -17.64 20.85 28.80
N THR A 321 -17.20 19.64 29.10
CA THR A 321 -17.99 18.60 29.77
C THR A 321 -18.45 19.09 31.14
N ALA A 322 -17.58 19.69 31.96
CA ALA A 322 -17.94 20.24 33.26
C ALA A 322 -18.95 21.41 33.17
N ALA A 323 -18.81 22.27 32.15
CA ALA A 323 -19.78 23.33 31.90
C ALA A 323 -21.17 22.80 31.51
N VAL A 324 -21.21 21.77 30.65
CA VAL A 324 -22.47 21.11 30.26
C VAL A 324 -23.07 20.36 31.44
N ASP A 325 -22.27 19.63 32.22
CA ASP A 325 -22.68 18.89 33.42
C ASP A 325 -23.36 19.82 34.44
N SER A 326 -22.71 20.95 34.77
CA SER A 326 -23.27 21.98 35.67
C SER A 326 -24.57 22.57 35.12
N GLY A 327 -24.66 22.82 33.82
CA GLY A 327 -25.87 23.33 33.16
C GLY A 327 -27.05 22.34 33.20
N LEU A 328 -26.79 21.05 32.91
CA LEU A 328 -27.77 19.97 32.95
C LEU A 328 -28.26 19.71 34.39
N THR A 329 -27.36 19.77 35.36
CA THR A 329 -27.68 19.65 36.79
C THR A 329 -28.53 20.81 37.26
N ALA A 330 -28.23 22.07 36.89
CA ALA A 330 -29.00 23.24 37.22
C ALA A 330 -30.42 23.20 36.57
N TYR A 331 -30.55 22.60 35.39
CA TYR A 331 -31.82 22.41 34.69
C TYR A 331 -32.69 21.30 35.33
N GLY A 332 -32.11 20.42 36.17
CA GLY A 332 -32.80 19.30 36.80
C GLY A 332 -33.20 18.18 35.83
N LEU A 333 -32.34 17.87 34.87
CA LEU A 333 -32.61 16.85 33.85
C LEU A 333 -32.71 15.45 34.49
N ASN A 334 -33.51 14.56 33.86
CA ASN A 334 -33.64 13.16 34.28
C ASN A 334 -32.23 12.51 34.37
N PRO A 335 -31.88 11.80 35.50
CA PRO A 335 -30.57 11.22 35.70
C PRO A 335 -30.09 10.31 34.58
N VAL A 336 -30.99 9.58 33.92
CA VAL A 336 -30.65 8.70 32.78
C VAL A 336 -30.18 9.50 31.58
N VAL A 337 -30.92 10.59 31.26
CA VAL A 337 -30.54 11.44 30.13
C VAL A 337 -29.29 12.22 30.43
N HIS A 338 -29.11 12.63 31.69
CA HIS A 338 -27.88 13.29 32.15
C HIS A 338 -26.65 12.36 31.96
N SER A 339 -26.72 11.10 32.45
CA SER A 339 -25.65 10.10 32.25
C SER A 339 -25.43 9.77 30.78
N LEU A 340 -26.49 9.69 29.95
CA LEU A 340 -26.33 9.50 28.50
C LEU A 340 -25.50 10.62 27.86
N VAL A 341 -25.78 11.86 28.23
CA VAL A 341 -25.07 13.01 27.67
C VAL A 341 -23.62 13.06 28.16
N ILE A 342 -23.40 12.96 29.47
CA ILE A 342 -22.06 13.11 30.06
C ILE A 342 -21.21 11.85 29.84
N ASP A 343 -21.70 10.68 30.30
CA ASP A 343 -20.92 9.42 30.29
C ASP A 343 -20.98 8.71 28.93
N GLY A 344 -22.09 8.81 28.21
CA GLY A 344 -22.26 8.20 26.90
C GLY A 344 -21.65 9.05 25.76
N ILE A 345 -22.06 10.32 25.67
CA ILE A 345 -21.67 11.17 24.53
C ILE A 345 -20.33 11.88 24.78
N PHE A 346 -20.26 12.71 25.83
CA PHE A 346 -19.06 13.52 26.07
C PHE A 346 -17.83 12.69 26.41
N ALA A 347 -17.96 11.68 27.27
CA ALA A 347 -16.85 10.79 27.60
C ALA A 347 -16.40 9.97 26.38
N GLY A 348 -17.37 9.41 25.62
CA GLY A 348 -17.08 8.60 24.44
C GLY A 348 -16.47 9.39 23.27
N VAL A 349 -17.11 10.50 22.89
CA VAL A 349 -16.61 11.36 21.80
C VAL A 349 -15.33 12.09 22.22
N GLY A 350 -15.25 12.54 23.47
CA GLY A 350 -14.10 13.23 24.03
C GLY A 350 -12.84 12.37 24.00
N SER A 351 -12.94 11.11 24.41
CA SER A 351 -11.80 10.17 24.35
C SER A 351 -11.25 9.98 22.94
N VAL A 352 -12.11 9.97 21.92
CA VAL A 352 -11.70 9.82 20.53
C VAL A 352 -11.08 11.11 19.98
N LEU A 353 -11.68 12.26 20.30
CA LEU A 353 -11.17 13.55 19.84
C LEU A 353 -9.78 13.87 20.43
N SER A 354 -9.51 13.44 21.67
CA SER A 354 -8.21 13.67 22.31
C SER A 354 -7.05 13.00 21.56
N PHE A 355 -7.29 11.92 20.79
CA PHE A 355 -6.26 11.29 19.96
C PHE A 355 -6.06 11.96 18.60
N LEU A 356 -6.95 12.86 18.18
CA LEU A 356 -6.87 13.51 16.87
C LEU A 356 -5.54 14.25 16.66
N PRO A 357 -5.02 15.04 17.62
CA PRO A 357 -3.75 15.74 17.44
C PRO A 357 -2.57 14.79 17.22
N ILE A 358 -2.52 13.67 17.95
CA ILE A 358 -1.48 12.65 17.80
C ILE A 358 -1.51 12.08 16.38
N ILE A 359 -2.70 11.79 15.85
CA ILE A 359 -2.88 11.26 14.50
C ILE A 359 -2.46 12.29 13.45
N VAL A 360 -2.83 13.55 13.62
CA VAL A 360 -2.45 14.63 12.70
C VAL A 360 -0.94 14.83 12.66
N VAL A 361 -0.29 14.85 13.81
CA VAL A 361 1.18 14.98 13.92
C VAL A 361 1.89 13.77 13.29
N LEU A 362 1.39 12.55 13.52
CA LEU A 362 1.92 11.36 12.88
C LEU A 362 1.84 11.45 11.35
N PHE A 363 0.69 11.83 10.82
CA PHE A 363 0.51 11.98 9.37
C PHE A 363 1.35 13.12 8.80
N PHE A 364 1.56 14.20 9.55
CA PHE A 364 2.44 15.27 9.15
C PHE A 364 3.87 14.77 8.90
N PHE A 365 4.45 14.03 9.83
CA PHE A 365 5.79 13.47 9.64
C PHE A 365 5.85 12.40 8.54
N LEU A 366 4.84 11.52 8.46
CA LEU A 366 4.77 10.52 7.40
C LEU A 366 4.64 11.16 6.01
N SER A 367 3.85 12.23 5.88
CA SER A 367 3.72 12.98 4.62
C SER A 367 5.02 13.64 4.21
N ILE A 368 5.81 14.14 5.16
CA ILE A 368 7.16 14.66 4.88
C ILE A 368 8.07 13.55 4.35
N LEU A 369 8.06 12.36 4.98
CA LEU A 369 8.87 11.23 4.50
C LEU A 369 8.45 10.75 3.12
N GLU A 370 7.15 10.78 2.82
CA GLU A 370 6.60 10.41 1.52
C GLU A 370 6.97 11.44 0.45
N ASP A 371 6.73 12.72 0.70
CA ASP A 371 6.96 13.80 -0.26
C ASP A 371 8.47 14.01 -0.56
N THR A 372 9.35 13.77 0.43
CA THR A 372 10.81 13.79 0.23
C THR A 372 11.33 12.63 -0.61
N GLY A 373 10.54 11.58 -0.85
CA GLY A 373 10.94 10.37 -1.55
C GLY A 373 11.73 9.37 -0.69
N TYR A 374 11.84 9.58 0.64
CA TYR A 374 12.54 8.65 1.53
C TYR A 374 11.83 7.31 1.65
N MET A 375 10.49 7.30 1.63
CA MET A 375 9.71 6.05 1.71
C MET A 375 9.97 5.09 0.54
N ALA A 376 10.30 5.63 -0.65
CA ALA A 376 10.71 4.80 -1.79
C ALA A 376 12.01 4.04 -1.52
N ARG A 377 12.97 4.67 -0.84
CA ARG A 377 14.24 4.04 -0.43
C ARG A 377 14.02 2.96 0.62
N VAL A 378 13.16 3.26 1.60
CA VAL A 378 12.76 2.27 2.61
C VAL A 378 12.16 1.04 1.95
N ALA A 379 11.25 1.21 1.02
CA ALA A 379 10.66 0.11 0.26
C ALA A 379 11.73 -0.66 -0.53
N PHE A 380 12.71 0.02 -1.11
CA PHE A 380 13.79 -0.59 -1.89
C PHE A 380 14.68 -1.51 -1.03
N PHE A 381 15.25 -1.02 0.08
CA PHE A 381 16.14 -1.87 0.86
C PHE A 381 15.39 -2.94 1.69
N MET A 382 14.12 -2.70 2.04
CA MET A 382 13.28 -3.68 2.73
C MET A 382 12.75 -4.78 1.80
N ASP A 383 12.77 -4.59 0.49
CA ASP A 383 12.26 -5.56 -0.48
C ASP A 383 12.96 -6.92 -0.36
N GLN A 384 14.27 -6.93 -0.24
CA GLN A 384 15.04 -8.16 -0.07
C GLN A 384 14.63 -8.96 1.18
N LEU A 385 14.28 -8.26 2.27
CA LEU A 385 13.86 -8.89 3.52
C LEU A 385 12.42 -9.40 3.43
N LEU A 386 11.51 -8.57 2.89
CA LEU A 386 10.08 -8.88 2.83
C LEU A 386 9.76 -9.97 1.80
N ARG A 387 10.51 -10.08 0.71
CA ARG A 387 10.38 -11.19 -0.25
C ARG A 387 10.58 -12.55 0.39
N LYS A 388 11.46 -12.68 1.40
CA LYS A 388 11.67 -13.95 2.12
C LYS A 388 10.43 -14.41 2.89
N ILE A 389 9.50 -13.52 3.16
CA ILE A 389 8.20 -13.82 3.81
C ILE A 389 7.02 -13.70 2.85
N GLY A 390 7.30 -13.56 1.54
CA GLY A 390 6.28 -13.55 0.48
C GLY A 390 5.56 -12.20 0.28
N LEU A 391 6.16 -11.08 0.70
CA LEU A 391 5.64 -9.73 0.54
C LEU A 391 6.57 -8.87 -0.34
N SER A 392 6.00 -7.87 -1.01
CA SER A 392 6.79 -6.85 -1.71
C SER A 392 7.34 -5.79 -0.73
N GLY A 393 8.43 -5.13 -1.11
CA GLY A 393 9.05 -4.08 -0.30
C GLY A 393 8.12 -2.93 0.07
N ARG A 394 7.14 -2.62 -0.77
CA ARG A 394 6.13 -1.57 -0.48
C ARG A 394 5.25 -1.89 0.72
N SER A 395 5.07 -3.16 1.08
CA SER A 395 4.29 -3.58 2.23
C SER A 395 4.87 -3.10 3.57
N VAL A 396 6.16 -2.71 3.60
CA VAL A 396 6.79 -2.18 4.81
C VAL A 396 6.11 -0.89 5.29
N VAL A 397 5.67 -0.03 4.38
CA VAL A 397 5.07 1.28 4.71
C VAL A 397 3.79 1.12 5.54
N PRO A 398 2.76 0.37 5.09
CA PRO A 398 1.61 0.04 5.92
C PRO A 398 1.96 -0.61 7.25
N MET A 399 2.91 -1.55 7.27
CA MET A 399 3.29 -2.24 8.49
C MET A 399 3.93 -1.30 9.52
N LEU A 400 4.76 -0.35 9.08
CA LEU A 400 5.36 0.67 9.95
C LEU A 400 4.32 1.63 10.52
N VAL A 401 3.41 2.12 9.67
CA VAL A 401 2.28 2.94 10.13
C VAL A 401 1.46 2.20 11.18
N GLY A 402 1.39 0.86 11.08
CA GLY A 402 0.70 -0.03 12.02
C GLY A 402 1.21 0.04 13.46
N PHE A 403 2.48 0.35 13.68
CA PHE A 403 3.01 0.60 15.03
C PHE A 403 2.45 1.89 15.66
N GLY A 404 2.08 2.86 14.85
CA GLY A 404 1.36 4.03 15.33
C GLY A 404 -0.13 3.76 15.48
N CYS A 405 -0.82 3.43 14.38
CA CYS A 405 -2.25 3.15 14.36
C CYS A 405 -2.61 2.21 13.20
N SER A 406 -3.38 1.14 13.50
CA SER A 406 -3.79 0.16 12.50
C SER A 406 -4.77 0.73 11.45
N VAL A 407 -5.57 1.75 11.78
CA VAL A 407 -6.55 2.36 10.84
C VAL A 407 -5.86 2.96 9.62
N PRO A 408 -4.96 3.95 9.77
CA PRO A 408 -4.23 4.51 8.64
C PRO A 408 -3.33 3.49 7.94
N ALA A 409 -2.78 2.54 8.69
CA ALA A 409 -1.98 1.46 8.14
C ALA A 409 -2.75 0.61 7.13
N ILE A 410 -3.95 0.16 7.49
CA ILE A 410 -4.84 -0.60 6.60
C ILE A 410 -5.22 0.25 5.37
N MET A 411 -5.52 1.54 5.57
CA MET A 411 -5.86 2.43 4.46
C MET A 411 -4.70 2.69 3.50
N SER A 412 -3.47 2.75 4.00
CA SER A 412 -2.28 2.96 3.16
C SER A 412 -1.97 1.75 2.27
N THR A 413 -2.56 0.57 2.53
CA THR A 413 -2.41 -0.60 1.64
C THR A 413 -2.97 -0.38 0.24
N ARG A 414 -3.78 0.67 0.01
CA ARG A 414 -4.26 1.06 -1.33
C ARG A 414 -3.14 1.43 -2.30
N THR A 415 -1.99 1.83 -1.79
CA THR A 415 -0.81 2.14 -2.61
C THR A 415 -0.08 0.91 -3.14
N LEU A 416 -0.50 -0.29 -2.69
CA LEU A 416 0.06 -1.55 -3.16
C LEU A 416 -0.57 -1.96 -4.49
N ALA A 417 0.24 -2.18 -5.49
CA ALA A 417 -0.19 -2.52 -6.84
C ALA A 417 -0.81 -3.93 -6.94
N SER A 418 -0.30 -4.90 -6.16
CA SER A 418 -0.80 -6.28 -6.15
C SER A 418 -1.96 -6.44 -5.16
N GLU A 419 -3.10 -6.94 -5.64
CA GLU A 419 -4.25 -7.25 -4.77
C GLU A 419 -3.91 -8.35 -3.75
N ARG A 420 -3.08 -9.32 -4.13
CA ARG A 420 -2.53 -10.35 -3.24
C ARG A 420 -1.74 -9.72 -2.10
N ASP A 421 -0.75 -8.88 -2.40
CA ASP A 421 0.09 -8.22 -1.41
C ASP A 421 -0.73 -7.26 -0.54
N ARG A 422 -1.71 -6.56 -1.14
CA ARG A 422 -2.64 -5.69 -0.42
C ARG A 422 -3.44 -6.47 0.61
N ARG A 423 -4.10 -7.55 0.21
CA ARG A 423 -4.90 -8.40 1.11
C ARG A 423 -4.04 -9.00 2.21
N MET A 424 -2.88 -9.55 1.86
CA MET A 424 -1.94 -10.14 2.81
C MET A 424 -1.44 -9.09 3.82
N THR A 425 -1.08 -7.89 3.38
CA THR A 425 -0.65 -6.79 4.25
C THR A 425 -1.77 -6.32 5.19
N ILE A 426 -3.04 -6.25 4.72
CA ILE A 426 -4.20 -5.95 5.57
C ILE A 426 -4.32 -6.97 6.71
N LEU A 427 -4.14 -8.25 6.43
CA LEU A 427 -4.23 -9.32 7.43
C LEU A 427 -3.08 -9.29 8.44
N LEU A 428 -1.89 -8.84 8.03
CA LEU A 428 -0.68 -8.81 8.86
C LEU A 428 -0.56 -7.53 9.70
N THR A 429 -1.10 -6.41 9.23
CA THR A 429 -1.03 -5.12 9.92
C THR A 429 -1.48 -5.16 11.39
N PRO A 430 -2.55 -5.85 11.79
CA PRO A 430 -2.98 -5.88 13.18
C PRO A 430 -2.05 -6.62 14.17
N PHE A 431 -1.10 -7.41 13.67
CA PHE A 431 -0.05 -8.02 14.51
C PHE A 431 0.99 -6.98 14.97
N MET A 432 1.07 -5.84 14.29
CA MET A 432 1.90 -4.72 14.74
C MET A 432 1.24 -4.05 15.96
N SER A 433 2.04 -3.81 17.01
CA SER A 433 1.54 -3.20 18.23
C SER A 433 1.31 -1.71 18.03
N CYS A 434 0.04 -1.28 17.97
CA CYS A 434 -0.30 0.14 17.91
C CYS A 434 -0.09 0.86 19.26
N SER A 435 0.01 2.19 19.21
CA SER A 435 0.24 3.04 20.40
C SER A 435 -0.83 2.87 21.50
N ALA A 436 -2.07 2.60 21.15
CA ALA A 436 -3.16 2.38 22.11
C ALA A 436 -2.97 1.13 23.00
N LYS A 437 -2.08 0.20 22.64
CA LYS A 437 -1.72 -0.96 23.47
C LYS A 437 -0.64 -0.64 24.50
N ILE A 438 0.13 0.44 24.32
CA ILE A 438 1.26 0.81 25.20
C ILE A 438 0.82 0.97 26.67
N PRO A 439 -0.28 1.68 27.00
CA PRO A 439 -0.73 1.80 28.39
C PRO A 439 -0.98 0.46 29.06
N ILE A 440 -1.57 -0.51 28.33
CA ILE A 440 -1.80 -1.86 28.85
C ILE A 440 -0.46 -2.53 29.22
N TYR A 441 0.50 -2.47 28.30
CA TYR A 441 1.83 -3.06 28.52
C TYR A 441 2.56 -2.39 29.69
N ALA A 442 2.51 -1.06 29.77
CA ALA A 442 3.19 -0.29 30.80
C ALA A 442 2.62 -0.64 32.20
N VAL A 443 1.30 -0.59 32.38
CA VAL A 443 0.64 -0.86 33.65
C VAL A 443 0.90 -2.30 34.12
N PHE A 444 0.69 -3.27 33.25
CA PHE A 444 0.90 -4.70 33.60
C PHE A 444 2.38 -5.03 33.81
N SER A 445 3.28 -4.48 32.99
CA SER A 445 4.72 -4.71 33.17
C SER A 445 5.24 -4.09 34.47
N ALA A 446 4.78 -2.90 34.82
CA ALA A 446 5.14 -2.25 36.08
C ALA A 446 4.57 -2.99 37.31
N ALA A 447 3.34 -3.49 37.20
CA ALA A 447 2.66 -4.20 38.31
C ALA A 447 3.25 -5.58 38.58
N PHE A 448 3.51 -6.40 37.57
CA PHE A 448 3.88 -7.81 37.72
C PHE A 448 5.37 -8.11 37.45
N PHE A 449 6.06 -7.24 36.67
CA PHE A 449 7.46 -7.42 36.29
C PHE A 449 8.32 -6.17 36.52
N PRO A 450 8.31 -5.53 37.71
CA PRO A 450 8.92 -4.22 37.93
C PRO A 450 10.43 -4.19 37.63
N ARG A 451 11.16 -5.29 37.89
CA ARG A 451 12.59 -5.40 37.59
C ARG A 451 12.91 -5.58 36.11
N HIS A 452 11.96 -6.05 35.31
CA HIS A 452 12.15 -6.42 33.90
C HIS A 452 11.10 -5.77 32.98
N ALA A 453 10.44 -4.69 33.42
CA ALA A 453 9.34 -4.07 32.68
C ALA A 453 9.73 -3.68 31.24
N ALA A 454 10.90 -3.09 31.05
CA ALA A 454 11.42 -2.74 29.72
C ALA A 454 11.66 -3.98 28.84
N LEU A 455 12.19 -5.06 29.41
CA LEU A 455 12.41 -6.33 28.69
C LEU A 455 11.08 -6.94 28.23
N VAL A 456 10.07 -6.95 29.11
CA VAL A 456 8.72 -7.46 28.80
C VAL A 456 8.10 -6.66 27.66
N MET A 457 8.21 -5.33 27.66
CA MET A 457 7.74 -4.48 26.57
C MET A 457 8.44 -4.81 25.24
N ILE A 458 9.77 -4.96 25.24
CA ILE A 458 10.53 -5.34 24.06
C ILE A 458 10.09 -6.72 23.55
N LEU A 459 9.95 -7.70 24.45
CA LEU A 459 9.49 -9.04 24.08
C LEU A 459 8.08 -9.04 23.48
N LEU A 460 7.16 -8.20 23.96
CA LEU A 460 5.83 -8.06 23.38
C LEU A 460 5.91 -7.48 21.95
N TYR A 461 6.71 -6.44 21.72
CA TYR A 461 6.87 -5.89 20.38
C TYR A 461 7.51 -6.90 19.41
N CYS A 462 8.59 -7.54 19.83
CA CYS A 462 9.25 -8.58 19.04
C CYS A 462 8.33 -9.79 18.80
N GLY A 463 7.56 -10.20 19.84
CA GLY A 463 6.59 -11.28 19.76
C GLY A 463 5.51 -11.01 18.72
N GLY A 464 4.97 -9.79 18.68
CA GLY A 464 4.00 -9.39 17.66
C GLY A 464 4.56 -9.51 16.24
N ILE A 465 5.79 -9.01 16.02
CA ILE A 465 6.48 -9.13 14.73
C ILE A 465 6.71 -10.60 14.36
N LEU A 466 7.19 -11.43 15.29
CA LEU A 466 7.47 -12.84 15.03
C LEU A 466 6.20 -13.62 14.67
N VAL A 467 5.10 -13.39 15.39
CA VAL A 467 3.80 -13.99 15.06
C VAL A 467 3.31 -13.49 13.71
N GLY A 468 3.49 -12.21 13.39
CA GLY A 468 3.18 -11.63 12.08
C GLY A 468 3.98 -12.31 10.95
N VAL A 469 5.28 -12.53 11.14
CA VAL A 469 6.14 -13.25 10.17
C VAL A 469 5.71 -14.71 10.01
N ALA A 470 5.38 -15.38 11.11
CA ALA A 470 4.87 -16.76 11.06
C ALA A 470 3.53 -16.83 10.31
N ALA A 471 2.60 -15.90 10.61
CA ALA A 471 1.33 -15.79 9.90
C ALA A 471 1.54 -15.49 8.41
N ALA A 472 2.50 -14.62 8.05
CA ALA A 472 2.83 -14.32 6.65
C ALA A 472 3.29 -15.58 5.89
N LYS A 473 4.17 -16.39 6.48
CA LYS A 473 4.62 -17.64 5.88
C LYS A 473 3.48 -18.66 5.70
N VAL A 474 2.64 -18.81 6.72
CA VAL A 474 1.48 -19.72 6.65
C VAL A 474 0.49 -19.25 5.57
N LEU A 475 0.15 -17.97 5.55
CA LEU A 475 -0.75 -17.40 4.55
C LEU A 475 -0.17 -17.48 3.13
N GLY A 476 1.13 -17.25 2.96
CA GLY A 476 1.81 -17.38 1.68
C GLY A 476 1.84 -18.80 1.15
N ALA A 477 1.98 -19.80 2.04
CA ALA A 477 1.96 -21.21 1.66
C ALA A 477 0.54 -21.76 1.38
N THR A 478 -0.50 -21.12 1.93
CA THR A 478 -1.89 -21.63 1.89
C THR A 478 -2.80 -20.78 0.99
N ALA A 479 -3.25 -19.63 1.52
CA ALA A 479 -4.29 -18.80 0.91
C ALA A 479 -3.77 -17.85 -0.18
N PHE A 480 -2.50 -17.44 -0.10
CA PHE A 480 -1.88 -16.45 -0.99
C PHE A 480 -0.65 -17.01 -1.70
N ARG A 481 -0.83 -18.14 -2.39
CA ARG A 481 0.23 -18.76 -3.20
C ARG A 481 0.64 -17.84 -4.35
N GLY A 482 1.91 -17.91 -4.76
CA GLY A 482 2.50 -17.12 -5.84
C GLY A 482 3.65 -16.22 -5.37
N ASN A 483 4.43 -15.72 -6.32
CA ASN A 483 5.56 -14.84 -6.04
C ASN A 483 5.10 -13.40 -5.85
N PRO A 484 5.72 -12.63 -4.94
CA PRO A 484 5.47 -11.20 -4.83
C PRO A 484 5.89 -10.49 -6.11
N VAL A 485 5.15 -9.45 -6.48
CA VAL A 485 5.46 -8.64 -7.66
C VAL A 485 6.88 -8.08 -7.56
N PRO A 486 7.71 -8.23 -8.60
CA PRO A 486 9.05 -7.64 -8.62
C PRO A 486 8.98 -6.12 -8.37
N PHE A 487 9.80 -5.65 -7.43
CA PHE A 487 9.89 -4.23 -7.12
C PHE A 487 10.83 -3.55 -8.12
N VAL A 488 10.26 -3.10 -9.23
CA VAL A 488 10.98 -2.27 -10.21
C VAL A 488 10.49 -0.84 -10.05
N MET A 489 11.24 0.02 -9.36
CA MET A 489 10.88 1.42 -9.17
C MET A 489 12.11 2.31 -9.34
N GLU A 490 11.92 3.41 -10.06
CA GLU A 490 12.90 4.50 -10.03
C GLU A 490 12.86 5.17 -8.67
N LEU A 491 14.03 5.34 -8.06
CA LEU A 491 14.14 6.16 -6.88
C LEU A 491 13.97 7.63 -7.29
N PRO A 492 12.88 8.31 -6.89
CA PRO A 492 12.64 9.70 -7.26
C PRO A 492 13.77 10.57 -6.67
N ASN A 493 14.13 11.67 -7.34
CA ASN A 493 15.06 12.63 -6.76
C ASN A 493 14.52 13.17 -5.44
N TYR A 494 15.41 13.44 -4.47
CA TYR A 494 15.00 14.08 -3.23
C TYR A 494 14.49 15.49 -3.51
N ARG A 495 13.31 15.78 -2.98
CA ARG A 495 12.68 17.09 -3.09
C ARG A 495 12.39 17.64 -1.68
N PHE A 496 12.42 18.96 -1.55
CA PHE A 496 11.90 19.56 -0.35
C PHE A 496 10.37 19.39 -0.31
N PRO A 497 9.81 18.98 0.85
CA PRO A 497 8.37 18.78 0.96
C PRO A 497 7.63 20.09 0.69
N SER A 498 6.60 20.01 -0.12
CA SER A 498 5.73 21.13 -0.43
C SER A 498 4.78 21.36 0.75
N ALA A 499 4.86 22.53 1.41
CA ALA A 499 3.99 22.85 2.54
C ALA A 499 2.49 22.70 2.20
N ARG A 500 2.10 23.03 0.96
CA ARG A 500 0.72 22.89 0.47
C ARG A 500 0.31 21.43 0.36
N SER A 501 1.16 20.57 -0.21
CA SER A 501 0.88 19.13 -0.36
C SER A 501 0.78 18.44 0.99
N VAL A 502 1.74 18.70 1.89
CA VAL A 502 1.75 18.14 3.26
C VAL A 502 0.49 18.56 4.03
N TRP A 503 0.11 19.84 3.97
CA TRP A 503 -1.09 20.33 4.65
C TRP A 503 -2.36 19.68 4.08
N GLN A 504 -2.49 19.59 2.76
CA GLN A 504 -3.65 18.99 2.11
C GLN A 504 -3.77 17.50 2.48
N LEU A 505 -2.66 16.75 2.43
CA LEU A 505 -2.63 15.35 2.82
C LEU A 505 -3.03 15.15 4.31
N CYS A 506 -2.49 15.99 5.20
CA CYS A 506 -2.84 15.95 6.63
C CYS A 506 -4.32 16.24 6.85
N TRP A 507 -4.86 17.25 6.16
CA TRP A 507 -6.27 17.61 6.27
C TRP A 507 -7.21 16.51 5.76
N ASP A 508 -6.92 15.92 4.61
CA ASP A 508 -7.71 14.82 4.06
C ASP A 508 -7.73 13.60 4.99
N LYS A 509 -6.58 13.26 5.58
CA LYS A 509 -6.49 12.17 6.56
C LYS A 509 -7.21 12.49 7.88
N ALA A 510 -7.06 13.71 8.38
CA ALA A 510 -7.76 14.18 9.58
C ALA A 510 -9.28 14.17 9.38
N LYS A 511 -9.77 14.68 8.25
CA LYS A 511 -11.19 14.70 7.89
C LYS A 511 -11.75 13.28 7.77
N ASP A 512 -11.03 12.37 7.12
CA ASP A 512 -11.44 10.97 6.95
C ASP A 512 -11.50 10.25 8.32
N PHE A 513 -10.56 10.52 9.22
CA PHE A 513 -10.58 10.02 10.60
C PHE A 513 -11.75 10.57 11.39
N LEU A 514 -11.97 11.90 11.39
CA LEU A 514 -13.10 12.55 12.09
C LEU A 514 -14.43 11.98 11.64
N THR A 515 -14.68 11.90 10.34
CA THR A 515 -15.93 11.36 9.80
C THR A 515 -16.21 9.94 10.29
N ARG A 516 -15.18 9.11 10.39
CA ARG A 516 -15.30 7.71 10.88
C ARG A 516 -15.47 7.65 12.39
N ALA A 517 -14.72 8.47 13.12
CA ALA A 517 -14.81 8.54 14.57
C ALA A 517 -16.23 8.90 14.99
N PHE A 518 -16.83 9.92 14.38
CA PHE A 518 -18.20 10.32 14.68
C PHE A 518 -19.25 9.28 14.30
N THR A 519 -19.08 8.51 13.22
CA THR A 519 -20.13 7.56 12.79
C THR A 519 -20.06 6.23 13.54
N ILE A 520 -18.87 5.63 13.66
CA ILE A 520 -18.74 4.26 14.15
C ILE A 520 -18.47 4.21 15.65
N ILE A 521 -17.53 5.04 16.11
CA ILE A 521 -17.14 5.01 17.54
C ILE A 521 -18.24 5.62 18.38
N PHE A 522 -18.89 6.69 17.92
CA PHE A 522 -20.04 7.29 18.61
C PHE A 522 -21.17 6.27 18.84
N VAL A 523 -21.56 5.52 17.82
CA VAL A 523 -22.59 4.49 17.97
C VAL A 523 -22.12 3.39 18.92
N ALA A 524 -20.86 2.97 18.82
CA ALA A 524 -20.30 1.95 19.69
C ALA A 524 -20.25 2.40 21.15
N THR A 525 -19.90 3.66 21.44
CA THR A 525 -19.87 4.18 22.82
C THR A 525 -21.27 4.29 23.43
N ILE A 526 -22.29 4.67 22.65
CA ILE A 526 -23.67 4.66 23.13
C ILE A 526 -24.13 3.23 23.47
N ILE A 527 -23.79 2.25 22.62
CA ILE A 527 -24.13 0.83 22.91
C ILE A 527 -23.45 0.36 24.20
N VAL A 528 -22.18 0.70 24.40
CA VAL A 528 -21.48 0.30 25.65
C VAL A 528 -22.06 1.01 26.85
N TRP A 529 -22.32 2.33 26.76
CA TRP A 529 -22.99 3.06 27.82
C TRP A 529 -24.32 2.38 28.19
N PHE A 530 -25.14 2.03 27.20
CA PHE A 530 -26.41 1.33 27.44
C PHE A 530 -26.19 -0.02 28.14
N LEU A 531 -25.23 -0.83 27.71
CA LEU A 531 -24.92 -2.12 28.30
C LEU A 531 -24.34 -1.99 29.72
N GLN A 532 -23.68 -0.88 30.04
CA GLN A 532 -23.14 -0.61 31.38
C GLN A 532 -24.18 -0.07 32.37
N THR A 533 -25.14 0.70 31.83
CA THR A 533 -26.11 1.46 32.66
C THR A 533 -27.33 0.63 33.04
N PHE A 534 -27.70 -0.39 32.25
CA PHE A 534 -28.90 -1.16 32.45
C PHE A 534 -28.62 -2.63 32.81
N ASP A 535 -29.52 -3.20 33.64
CA ASP A 535 -29.56 -4.64 33.93
C ASP A 535 -30.38 -5.41 32.86
N THR A 536 -30.51 -6.74 33.04
CA THR A 536 -31.31 -7.62 32.14
C THR A 536 -32.81 -7.29 32.13
N ARG A 537 -33.30 -6.46 33.05
CA ARG A 537 -34.69 -6.03 33.17
C ARG A 537 -34.86 -4.55 32.78
N LEU A 538 -33.81 -3.94 32.24
CA LEU A 538 -33.76 -2.52 31.87
C LEU A 538 -33.94 -1.54 33.05
N ASN A 539 -33.57 -1.95 34.26
CA ASN A 539 -33.47 -1.04 35.41
C ASN A 539 -32.08 -0.40 35.44
N LEU A 540 -32.00 0.80 35.97
CA LEU A 540 -30.73 1.48 36.22
C LEU A 540 -29.92 0.69 37.27
N VAL A 541 -28.65 0.44 36.93
CA VAL A 541 -27.74 -0.32 37.81
C VAL A 541 -26.89 0.65 38.59
N SER A 542 -26.89 0.48 39.93
CA SER A 542 -26.00 1.21 40.83
C SER A 542 -24.64 0.51 41.00
N ASP A 543 -24.56 -0.79 40.72
CA ASP A 543 -23.34 -1.58 40.78
C ASP A 543 -23.09 -2.25 39.43
N SER A 544 -21.94 -1.97 38.83
CA SER A 544 -21.52 -2.48 37.52
C SER A 544 -21.56 -4.00 37.37
N SER A 545 -21.55 -4.75 38.49
CA SER A 545 -21.63 -6.21 38.49
C SER A 545 -22.97 -6.78 38.02
N HIS A 546 -24.03 -5.98 38.09
CA HIS A 546 -25.39 -6.36 37.65
C HIS A 546 -25.73 -5.85 36.25
N SER A 547 -24.80 -5.18 35.55
CA SER A 547 -25.02 -4.61 34.22
C SER A 547 -25.15 -5.70 33.15
N LEU A 548 -25.84 -5.36 32.06
CA LEU A 548 -25.89 -6.21 30.86
C LEU A 548 -24.48 -6.55 30.35
N LEU A 549 -23.56 -5.59 30.42
CA LEU A 549 -22.19 -5.80 29.98
C LEU A 549 -21.46 -6.83 30.86
N ALA A 550 -21.69 -6.81 32.18
CA ALA A 550 -21.17 -7.83 33.12
C ALA A 550 -21.76 -9.22 32.83
N ALA A 551 -23.04 -9.29 32.50
CA ALA A 551 -23.69 -10.55 32.12
C ALA A 551 -23.09 -11.15 30.84
N VAL A 552 -22.83 -10.31 29.81
CA VAL A 552 -22.13 -10.73 28.60
C VAL A 552 -20.69 -11.14 28.89
N GLY A 553 -19.99 -10.39 29.76
CA GLY A 553 -18.64 -10.72 30.23
C GLY A 553 -18.59 -12.08 30.93
N ALA A 554 -19.55 -12.36 31.81
CA ALA A 554 -19.68 -13.64 32.52
C ALA A 554 -19.97 -14.82 31.58
N TRP A 555 -20.76 -14.58 30.52
CA TRP A 555 -21.04 -15.59 29.49
C TRP A 555 -19.79 -15.94 28.66
N ILE A 556 -18.91 -14.97 28.38
CA ILE A 556 -17.68 -15.17 27.61
C ILE A 556 -16.52 -15.66 28.50
N ALA A 557 -16.52 -15.36 29.79
CA ALA A 557 -15.43 -15.67 30.73
C ALA A 557 -14.94 -17.14 30.68
N PRO A 558 -15.79 -18.17 30.52
CA PRO A 558 -15.34 -19.56 30.44
C PRO A 558 -14.38 -19.82 29.25
N LEU A 559 -14.47 -19.04 28.16
CA LEU A 559 -13.57 -19.13 27.01
C LEU A 559 -12.12 -18.79 27.40
N PHE A 560 -11.93 -17.94 28.39
CA PHE A 560 -10.62 -17.47 28.86
C PHE A 560 -10.11 -18.27 30.09
N ALA A 561 -10.92 -19.15 30.68
CA ALA A 561 -10.51 -19.98 31.79
C ALA A 561 -9.26 -20.84 31.47
N PRO A 562 -9.11 -21.47 30.27
CA PRO A 562 -7.91 -22.21 29.93
C PRO A 562 -6.64 -21.36 29.85
N LEU A 563 -6.78 -20.03 29.67
CA LEU A 563 -5.70 -19.05 29.60
C LEU A 563 -5.29 -18.51 30.97
N GLY A 564 -6.01 -18.90 32.05
CA GLY A 564 -5.78 -18.52 33.43
C GLY A 564 -6.46 -17.22 33.88
N PHE A 565 -7.24 -16.54 33.03
CA PHE A 565 -7.94 -15.28 33.34
C PHE A 565 -9.45 -15.31 33.01
N GLY A 566 -10.13 -16.36 33.41
CA GLY A 566 -11.57 -16.55 33.19
C GLY A 566 -12.48 -15.77 34.16
N ASP A 567 -12.11 -14.53 34.52
CA ASP A 567 -12.94 -13.64 35.35
C ASP A 567 -13.82 -12.77 34.44
N TRP A 568 -15.07 -12.54 34.85
CA TRP A 568 -16.02 -11.73 34.12
C TRP A 568 -15.56 -10.28 33.95
N ARG A 569 -14.83 -9.71 34.95
CA ARG A 569 -14.29 -8.34 34.90
C ARG A 569 -13.23 -8.21 33.80
N VAL A 570 -12.39 -9.23 33.68
CA VAL A 570 -11.37 -9.30 32.63
C VAL A 570 -12.03 -9.43 31.24
N SER A 571 -13.03 -10.31 31.14
CA SER A 571 -13.79 -10.48 29.87
C SER A 571 -14.51 -9.19 29.45
N THR A 572 -15.14 -8.50 30.42
CA THR A 572 -15.78 -7.20 30.19
C THR A 572 -14.78 -6.15 29.70
N SER A 573 -13.58 -6.10 30.29
CA SER A 573 -12.52 -5.17 29.86
C SER A 573 -12.00 -5.47 28.44
N LEU A 574 -11.99 -6.73 28.02
CA LEU A 574 -11.63 -7.09 26.65
C LEU A 574 -12.71 -6.70 25.62
N ILE A 575 -13.99 -6.75 26.01
CA ILE A 575 -15.12 -6.28 25.18
C ILE A 575 -15.04 -4.77 24.98
N THR A 576 -14.85 -3.99 26.04
CA THR A 576 -14.65 -2.54 25.92
C THR A 576 -13.37 -2.21 25.15
N GLY A 577 -12.31 -2.96 25.37
CA GLY A 577 -11.05 -2.86 24.61
C GLY A 577 -11.15 -3.23 23.13
N PHE A 578 -12.22 -3.90 22.70
CA PHE A 578 -12.51 -4.06 21.27
C PHE A 578 -12.98 -2.75 20.65
N ILE A 579 -13.66 -1.89 21.39
CA ILE A 579 -14.09 -0.58 20.91
C ILE A 579 -12.88 0.35 20.83
N ALA A 580 -12.17 0.48 21.96
CA ALA A 580 -10.96 1.29 22.08
C ALA A 580 -9.98 0.58 23.03
N LYS A 581 -8.75 0.32 22.57
CA LYS A 581 -7.79 -0.51 23.30
C LYS A 581 -7.42 0.06 24.68
N GLU A 582 -7.33 1.35 24.79
CA GLU A 582 -7.07 2.07 26.05
C GLU A 582 -8.15 1.86 27.09
N SER A 583 -9.39 1.58 26.69
CA SER A 583 -10.50 1.32 27.60
C SER A 583 -10.33 0.04 28.43
N VAL A 584 -9.41 -0.86 28.07
CA VAL A 584 -9.10 -2.05 28.86
C VAL A 584 -8.70 -1.68 30.28
N ILE A 585 -7.75 -0.74 30.41
CA ILE A 585 -7.23 -0.33 31.73
C ILE A 585 -8.27 0.45 32.51
N SER A 586 -8.95 1.43 31.87
CA SER A 586 -9.97 2.22 32.57
C SER A 586 -11.13 1.36 33.05
N THR A 587 -11.59 0.37 32.24
CA THR A 587 -12.63 -0.58 32.65
C THR A 587 -12.17 -1.45 33.83
N LEU A 588 -10.93 -1.98 33.77
CA LEU A 588 -10.37 -2.72 34.90
C LEU A 588 -10.31 -1.85 36.16
N GLY A 589 -9.92 -0.59 36.05
CA GLY A 589 -9.89 0.36 37.16
C GLY A 589 -11.26 0.56 37.82
N VAL A 590 -12.29 0.77 37.02
CA VAL A 590 -13.68 0.90 37.52
C VAL A 590 -14.14 -0.39 38.16
N LEU A 591 -13.95 -1.54 37.52
CA LEU A 591 -14.43 -2.84 38.01
C LEU A 591 -13.64 -3.39 39.24
N THR A 592 -12.45 -2.86 39.50
CA THR A 592 -11.65 -3.16 40.70
C THR A 592 -11.81 -2.12 41.82
N GLY A 593 -12.59 -1.06 41.59
CA GLY A 593 -12.80 0.02 42.57
C GLY A 593 -11.61 0.96 42.75
N SER A 594 -10.62 0.89 41.83
CA SER A 594 -9.39 1.72 41.90
C SER A 594 -9.54 3.07 41.21
N GLY A 595 -10.65 3.35 40.51
CA GLY A 595 -10.88 4.56 39.73
C GLY A 595 -9.96 4.67 38.51
N ALA A 596 -9.49 5.88 38.22
CA ALA A 596 -8.65 6.13 37.03
C ALA A 596 -7.23 5.56 37.17
N ASP A 597 -6.70 5.50 38.39
CA ASP A 597 -5.35 4.98 38.68
C ASP A 597 -5.40 3.51 39.10
N VAL A 598 -5.21 2.64 38.13
CA VAL A 598 -5.18 1.18 38.39
C VAL A 598 -3.92 0.80 39.14
N THR A 599 -4.05 0.49 40.43
CA THR A 599 -2.91 0.10 41.26
C THR A 599 -2.49 -1.35 41.03
N ALA A 600 -1.20 -1.67 41.26
CA ALA A 600 -0.68 -3.02 41.18
C ALA A 600 -1.42 -3.97 42.16
N ALA A 601 -1.84 -3.45 43.33
CA ALA A 601 -2.62 -4.21 44.34
C ALA A 601 -4.00 -4.63 43.81
N ALA A 602 -4.69 -3.73 43.09
CA ALA A 602 -5.99 -4.01 42.50
C ALA A 602 -5.88 -5.07 41.40
N LEU A 603 -4.87 -4.98 40.52
CA LEU A 603 -4.61 -5.98 39.49
C LEU A 603 -4.20 -7.33 40.12
N GLY A 604 -3.47 -7.31 41.21
CA GLY A 604 -3.07 -8.53 41.95
C GLY A 604 -4.25 -9.37 42.49
N THR A 605 -5.45 -8.78 42.60
CA THR A 605 -6.67 -9.52 42.94
C THR A 605 -7.22 -10.36 41.80
N LEU A 606 -6.89 -10.00 40.55
CA LEU A 606 -7.39 -10.63 39.32
C LEU A 606 -6.34 -11.48 38.62
N PHE A 607 -5.07 -11.11 38.75
CA PHE A 607 -3.97 -11.71 37.99
C PHE A 607 -2.83 -12.14 38.91
N SER A 608 -2.23 -13.27 38.57
CA SER A 608 -0.89 -13.66 39.01
C SER A 608 0.13 -13.26 37.94
N PRO A 609 1.45 -13.27 38.19
CA PRO A 609 2.44 -12.99 37.16
C PRO A 609 2.31 -13.85 35.89
N VAL A 610 1.96 -15.13 36.07
CA VAL A 610 1.76 -16.10 34.98
C VAL A 610 0.53 -15.74 34.15
N THR A 611 -0.60 -15.45 34.81
CA THR A 611 -1.84 -15.07 34.10
C THR A 611 -1.74 -13.69 33.49
N ALA A 612 -0.95 -12.76 34.08
CA ALA A 612 -0.65 -11.46 33.51
C ALA A 612 0.17 -11.58 32.21
N ALA A 613 1.16 -12.48 32.18
CA ALA A 613 1.92 -12.74 30.92
C ALA A 613 1.01 -13.31 29.83
N SER A 614 0.11 -14.24 30.19
CA SER A 614 -0.89 -14.78 29.26
C SER A 614 -1.85 -13.70 28.73
N PHE A 615 -2.34 -12.83 29.60
CA PHE A 615 -3.22 -11.72 29.25
C PHE A 615 -2.51 -10.70 28.34
N LEU A 616 -1.25 -10.38 28.62
CA LEU A 616 -0.43 -9.52 27.76
C LEU A 616 -0.25 -10.13 26.38
N ALA A 617 0.01 -11.44 26.27
CA ALA A 617 0.11 -12.13 24.98
C ALA A 617 -1.22 -12.11 24.23
N PHE A 618 -2.35 -12.27 24.91
CA PHE A 618 -3.66 -12.16 24.31
C PHE A 618 -3.95 -10.74 23.81
N THR A 619 -3.72 -9.72 24.66
CA THR A 619 -3.98 -8.31 24.30
C THR A 619 -3.08 -7.81 23.19
N LEU A 620 -1.87 -8.38 23.03
CA LEU A 620 -0.98 -8.12 21.92
C LEU A 620 -1.61 -8.50 20.58
N LEU A 621 -2.25 -9.67 20.49
CA LEU A 621 -2.60 -10.31 19.21
C LEU A 621 -4.10 -10.29 18.89
N TYR A 622 -4.99 -10.10 19.89
CA TYR A 622 -6.43 -10.15 19.61
C TYR A 622 -6.88 -9.00 18.69
N THR A 623 -8.05 -9.19 18.09
CA THR A 623 -8.63 -8.31 17.06
C THR A 623 -8.38 -6.83 17.35
N PRO A 624 -8.04 -6.02 16.35
CA PRO A 624 -7.86 -4.58 16.53
C PRO A 624 -9.19 -3.90 16.90
N CYS A 625 -9.15 -2.59 17.18
CA CYS A 625 -10.34 -1.83 17.55
C CYS A 625 -11.40 -1.82 16.43
N VAL A 626 -12.64 -1.50 16.78
CA VAL A 626 -13.79 -1.42 15.85
C VAL A 626 -13.49 -0.52 14.64
N ALA A 627 -12.78 0.60 14.85
CA ALA A 627 -12.36 1.49 13.78
C ALA A 627 -11.44 0.79 12.76
N ALA A 628 -10.51 -0.05 13.23
CA ALA A 628 -9.62 -0.80 12.34
C ALA A 628 -10.37 -1.92 11.60
N ILE A 629 -11.28 -2.63 12.24
CA ILE A 629 -12.14 -3.63 11.57
C ILE A 629 -13.04 -2.99 10.52
N SER A 630 -13.53 -1.78 10.79
CA SER A 630 -14.26 -1.00 9.79
C SER A 630 -13.40 -0.64 8.57
N ALA A 631 -12.12 -0.28 8.80
CA ALA A 631 -11.18 -0.08 7.71
C ALA A 631 -10.93 -1.38 6.92
N VAL A 632 -10.76 -2.52 7.60
CA VAL A 632 -10.65 -3.85 6.96
C VAL A 632 -11.89 -4.15 6.11
N LYS A 633 -13.11 -3.92 6.63
CA LYS A 633 -14.37 -4.10 5.88
C LYS A 633 -14.36 -3.31 4.58
N ARG A 634 -13.94 -2.06 4.64
CA ARG A 634 -13.90 -1.17 3.46
C ARG A 634 -12.87 -1.64 2.43
N GLU A 635 -11.66 -2.01 2.89
CA GLU A 635 -10.57 -2.41 1.99
C GLU A 635 -10.78 -3.81 1.38
N LEU A 636 -11.45 -4.72 2.09
CA LEU A 636 -11.80 -6.06 1.58
C LEU A 636 -13.17 -6.10 0.89
N GLY A 637 -13.95 -5.02 0.90
CA GLY A 637 -15.25 -4.89 0.26
C GLY A 637 -16.36 -5.77 0.86
N SER A 638 -16.14 -6.43 2.02
CA SER A 638 -17.10 -7.39 2.59
C SER A 638 -17.07 -7.39 4.12
N GLY A 639 -18.26 -7.29 4.75
CA GLY A 639 -18.39 -7.40 6.20
C GLY A 639 -18.05 -8.79 6.72
N TRP A 640 -18.40 -9.85 5.99
CA TRP A 640 -18.09 -11.23 6.37
C TRP A 640 -16.58 -11.51 6.34
N LYS A 641 -15.85 -10.98 5.36
CA LYS A 641 -14.39 -11.08 5.34
C LYS A 641 -13.75 -10.36 6.53
N ALA A 642 -14.26 -9.18 6.89
CA ALA A 642 -13.76 -8.44 8.05
C ALA A 642 -14.05 -9.18 9.37
N ALA A 643 -15.24 -9.77 9.52
CA ALA A 643 -15.57 -10.62 10.68
C ALA A 643 -14.68 -11.87 10.72
N GLY A 644 -14.41 -12.50 9.58
CA GLY A 644 -13.47 -13.62 9.48
C GLY A 644 -12.06 -13.26 9.91
N VAL A 645 -11.56 -12.06 9.53
CA VAL A 645 -10.26 -11.54 9.99
C VAL A 645 -10.24 -11.33 11.49
N ALA A 646 -11.27 -10.72 12.07
CA ALA A 646 -11.38 -10.52 13.51
C ALA A 646 -11.38 -11.85 14.28
N LEU A 647 -12.15 -12.82 13.80
CA LEU A 647 -12.21 -14.16 14.40
C LEU A 647 -10.86 -14.88 14.32
N ALA A 648 -10.22 -14.87 13.15
CA ALA A 648 -8.92 -15.50 12.95
C ALA A 648 -7.86 -14.92 13.88
N GLN A 649 -7.84 -13.59 14.07
CA GLN A 649 -6.93 -12.93 15.00
C GLN A 649 -7.22 -13.30 16.45
N CYS A 650 -8.49 -13.40 16.86
CA CYS A 650 -8.86 -13.87 18.20
C CYS A 650 -8.41 -15.32 18.43
N VAL A 651 -8.55 -16.20 17.43
CA VAL A 651 -8.07 -17.60 17.50
C VAL A 651 -6.55 -17.66 17.64
N VAL A 652 -5.81 -16.89 16.85
CA VAL A 652 -4.34 -16.82 16.96
C VAL A 652 -3.94 -16.28 18.34
N ALA A 653 -4.59 -15.21 18.80
CA ALA A 653 -4.33 -14.64 20.12
C ALA A 653 -4.58 -15.66 21.24
N TRP A 654 -5.68 -16.40 21.16
CA TRP A 654 -6.03 -17.44 22.12
C TRP A 654 -4.99 -18.57 22.13
N ALA A 655 -4.60 -19.07 20.96
CA ALA A 655 -3.61 -20.13 20.84
C ALA A 655 -2.23 -19.71 21.38
N VAL A 656 -1.75 -18.52 21.00
CA VAL A 656 -0.46 -18.00 21.49
C VAL A 656 -0.51 -17.73 23.00
N SER A 657 -1.61 -17.14 23.51
CA SER A 657 -1.81 -16.91 24.93
C SER A 657 -1.80 -18.22 25.73
N LEU A 658 -2.45 -19.29 25.22
CA LEU A 658 -2.41 -20.62 25.82
C LEU A 658 -0.98 -21.17 25.86
N LEU A 659 -0.22 -21.04 24.79
CA LEU A 659 1.18 -21.46 24.75
C LEU A 659 2.02 -20.70 25.78
N VAL A 660 1.86 -19.38 25.87
CA VAL A 660 2.55 -18.55 26.89
C VAL A 660 2.14 -18.96 28.30
N TYR A 661 0.84 -19.19 28.56
CA TYR A 661 0.36 -19.64 29.85
C TYR A 661 0.98 -20.97 30.23
N ARG A 662 0.95 -21.96 29.34
CA ARG A 662 1.54 -23.29 29.60
C ARG A 662 3.05 -23.23 29.79
N ALA A 663 3.76 -22.43 28.97
CA ALA A 663 5.20 -22.23 29.13
C ALA A 663 5.55 -21.55 30.45
N ALA A 664 4.78 -20.53 30.85
CA ALA A 664 4.99 -19.83 32.12
C ALA A 664 4.64 -20.67 33.39
N LEU A 665 3.80 -21.71 33.26
CA LEU A 665 3.54 -22.67 34.32
C LEU A 665 4.67 -23.70 34.52
N LEU A 666 5.52 -23.89 33.52
CA LEU A 666 6.65 -24.82 33.54
C LEU A 666 7.95 -24.16 34.06
N LEU A 667 7.98 -22.83 34.08
CA LEU A 667 9.08 -22.02 34.65
C LEU A 667 8.84 -21.66 36.10
#